data_10f826d8bf7ca103361947f463efe08f
#
_entry.id   10f826d8bf7ca103361947f463efe08f
#
_cell.length_a   1.000
_cell.length_b   1.000
_cell.length_c   1.000
_cell.angle_alpha   90.00
_cell.angle_beta   90.00
_cell.angle_gamma   90.00
#
_symmetry.space_group_name_H-M   'P 1'
#
loop_
_entity.id
_entity.type
_entity.pdbx_description
1 polymer ?
#
loop_
_entity_poly.entity_id
_entity_poly.type
_entity_poly.pdbx_seq_one_letter_code
_entity_poly.pdbx_strand_id
1 'polypeptide(L)'
;MKKRIFGMMLLAGALAFAQTTFKIQADRETCLYACGERATFTVTAVDSNGVPVKAGTVTASLDNFGPKKFEKRSVDLARENPFTVAGTLTEPGFLRLCLAGKGCKNQVFGVGYEPEKLEKGSPSPDDFDAFWADARAKLAREVPLDAQVVRVPERCTKDFDFFRISFATFGRRVYGYMSVPTDKARAPYPVDFQVAAAGFGGWTNNMQGQRDAISVFFSVYPFEPHWDWEKNGLKAKYDAMNAACRAKYGTGYAESGISESREAYFFYPVLLGIDRAVDWVVARPDVDRTRVRYQGTSQGGGFGFYLTGLNHAFTRAAFYVPAITDTMGYLKGRQSGWPQIVEHNSATPAKRAAAETFAPYFDGANFAARIRCPVRVAVGFADTTCAPGAVYAAYNAIPVKDKGIVHGIGMGHGCFGTFYQALGDWVRNDGRARAATVTLDLPKDGATPVTAALQKAIDDLSSAGGGKLVLPAGTYLTGGIFLKDRVTLYLAKGATLLGSTNHLDYAGHKAVVGAVKARHVALEGEGTVDGRGWAAPVRDGAPNRWKCCFFFRCTDVRVEGVTLTNPASWTCYFKECDGVLARKVTIFSHANYNNDGFDIDSKNVLIEDCTVDSDDDAICPKSDNPNFVPENIEVRNCRLASNCNFIKFGTSSRGGFRNCRIHHCTLVPASRSNLRKWQHRLPGVTDPITGLAGIALEMVDGGVMENIRVHDIVMEGGMQTPVFVRLGRRNVHPSGARAELKNCVIENVTCRSTASFIASSITGVPGLRVQNLTLRNLDFTVKGGCTAEEATKRVPEVEKAYPENRMFAKLPLPAYGFYLRHADGIRFENVKLRFEGLREERDPVVQDDCTGVEFVNCDFRMPSNTPFVNKDKRSN
;
A
#
# COMPACT_ATOMS: atom_id res chain seq x y z
N MET A 1 30.95 -29.77 56.39
CA MET A 1 29.79 -30.64 56.56
C MET A 1 28.57 -30.02 55.88
N LYS A 2 28.04 -30.75 54.97
CA LYS A 2 26.96 -30.38 54.07
C LYS A 2 25.59 -30.24 54.76
N LYS A 3 24.80 -29.25 54.41
CA LYS A 3 23.34 -29.41 54.41
C LYS A 3 22.75 -28.67 53.20
N ARG A 4 22.21 -29.47 52.31
CA ARG A 4 21.34 -29.06 51.20
C ARG A 4 20.01 -28.59 51.76
N ILE A 5 19.50 -27.45 51.28
CA ILE A 5 18.09 -27.08 51.42
C ILE A 5 17.55 -26.91 50.02
N PHE A 6 16.60 -27.78 49.71
CA PHE A 6 15.78 -27.75 48.47
C PHE A 6 14.76 -26.62 48.62
N GLY A 7 14.89 -25.57 47.86
CA GLY A 7 13.85 -24.54 47.75
C GLY A 7 13.00 -24.82 46.50
N MET A 8 11.77 -25.17 46.71
CA MET A 8 10.72 -25.30 45.69
C MET A 8 10.44 -23.92 45.08
N MET A 9 10.88 -23.65 43.88
CA MET A 9 10.42 -22.50 43.08
C MET A 9 8.99 -22.79 42.60
N LEU A 10 8.02 -22.14 43.19
CA LEU A 10 6.69 -21.99 42.58
C LEU A 10 6.86 -21.15 41.30
N LEU A 11 6.74 -21.76 40.15
CA LEU A 11 6.45 -21.07 38.90
C LEU A 11 5.02 -20.48 38.99
N ALA A 12 4.90 -19.23 39.39
CA ALA A 12 3.71 -18.46 39.11
C ALA A 12 3.76 -18.13 37.60
N GLY A 13 3.14 -18.98 36.78
CA GLY A 13 2.85 -18.65 35.39
C GLY A 13 1.94 -17.42 35.34
N ALA A 14 2.50 -16.27 35.04
CA ALA A 14 1.72 -15.13 34.61
C ALA A 14 1.03 -15.53 33.29
N LEU A 15 -0.22 -15.95 33.35
CA LEU A 15 -1.14 -15.97 32.22
C LEU A 15 -1.21 -14.54 31.69
N ALA A 16 -0.46 -14.25 30.65
CA ALA A 16 -0.67 -13.06 29.84
C ALA A 16 -2.08 -13.21 29.25
N PHE A 17 -3.05 -12.51 29.84
CA PHE A 17 -4.38 -12.42 29.26
C PHE A 17 -4.21 -11.80 27.86
N ALA A 18 -4.55 -12.55 26.84
CA ALA A 18 -4.57 -12.07 25.47
C ALA A 18 -5.47 -10.83 25.38
N GLN A 19 -4.89 -9.68 25.09
CA GLN A 19 -5.61 -8.42 25.06
C GLN A 19 -6.55 -8.40 23.85
N THR A 20 -7.85 -8.25 24.07
CA THR A 20 -8.84 -8.11 22.99
C THR A 20 -8.57 -6.84 22.18
N THR A 21 -8.57 -6.97 20.84
CA THR A 21 -8.45 -5.88 19.89
C THR A 21 -9.67 -5.84 18.96
N PHE A 22 -9.82 -4.78 18.17
CA PHE A 22 -10.99 -4.60 17.33
C PHE A 22 -10.58 -4.48 15.85
N LYS A 23 -11.23 -5.25 14.98
CA LYS A 23 -11.26 -5.01 13.54
C LYS A 23 -12.46 -4.10 13.26
N ILE A 24 -12.21 -2.92 12.70
CA ILE A 24 -13.23 -1.91 12.43
C ILE A 24 -13.25 -1.63 10.94
N GLN A 25 -14.43 -1.63 10.36
CA GLN A 25 -14.65 -1.31 8.95
C GLN A 25 -15.83 -0.34 8.84
N ALA A 26 -15.65 0.75 8.09
CA ALA A 26 -16.77 1.61 7.68
C ALA A 26 -17.44 1.01 6.44
N ASP A 27 -18.72 1.32 6.25
CA ASP A 27 -19.50 0.91 5.07
C ASP A 27 -19.01 1.57 3.76
N ARG A 28 -18.11 2.55 3.86
CA ARG A 28 -17.49 3.24 2.72
C ARG A 28 -15.97 3.22 2.85
N GLU A 29 -15.26 2.65 1.86
CA GLU A 29 -13.78 2.50 1.88
C GLU A 29 -13.04 3.83 2.02
N THR A 30 -13.53 4.89 1.38
CA THR A 30 -12.93 6.22 1.47
C THR A 30 -13.06 6.85 2.85
N CYS A 31 -13.99 6.36 3.68
CA CYS A 31 -14.38 6.95 4.97
C CYS A 31 -14.76 8.44 4.84
N LEU A 32 -15.27 8.88 3.67
CA LEU A 32 -15.74 10.23 3.39
C LEU A 32 -17.22 10.21 3.04
N TYR A 33 -17.98 11.11 3.65
CA TYR A 33 -19.44 11.20 3.57
C TYR A 33 -19.86 12.65 3.29
N ALA A 34 -21.02 12.82 2.66
CA ALA A 34 -21.69 14.11 2.64
C ALA A 34 -22.37 14.37 3.99
N CYS A 35 -22.51 15.66 4.36
CA CYS A 35 -23.27 16.03 5.56
C CYS A 35 -24.71 15.51 5.47
N GLY A 36 -25.21 14.89 6.54
CA GLY A 36 -26.51 14.23 6.61
C GLY A 36 -26.52 12.75 6.23
N GLU A 37 -25.50 12.24 5.56
CA GLU A 37 -25.38 10.79 5.31
C GLU A 37 -25.10 10.01 6.60
N ARG A 38 -25.50 8.75 6.61
CA ARG A 38 -25.29 7.84 7.73
C ARG A 38 -24.04 7.00 7.50
N ALA A 39 -23.02 7.11 8.33
CA ALA A 39 -21.86 6.22 8.36
C ALA A 39 -22.14 5.04 9.30
N THR A 40 -21.86 3.81 8.84
CA THR A 40 -22.01 2.59 9.63
C THR A 40 -20.66 1.92 9.83
N PHE A 41 -20.31 1.65 11.07
CA PHE A 41 -19.10 0.94 11.48
C PHE A 41 -19.45 -0.51 11.83
N THR A 42 -18.86 -1.48 11.17
CA THR A 42 -18.86 -2.88 11.56
C THR A 42 -17.64 -3.16 12.41
N VAL A 43 -17.85 -3.67 13.62
CA VAL A 43 -16.81 -3.91 14.62
C VAL A 43 -16.78 -5.39 14.98
N THR A 44 -15.62 -6.03 14.84
CA THR A 44 -15.38 -7.40 15.32
C THR A 44 -14.32 -7.37 16.41
N ALA A 45 -14.69 -7.75 17.63
CA ALA A 45 -13.74 -7.95 18.72
C ALA A 45 -13.01 -9.28 18.53
N VAL A 46 -11.66 -9.26 18.53
CA VAL A 46 -10.82 -10.44 18.28
C VAL A 46 -9.73 -10.58 19.35
N ASP A 47 -9.30 -11.82 19.59
CA ASP A 47 -8.14 -12.13 20.42
C ASP A 47 -6.81 -11.88 19.69
N SER A 48 -5.69 -12.23 20.33
CA SER A 48 -4.34 -12.09 19.74
C SER A 48 -4.12 -12.94 18.49
N ASN A 49 -4.94 -13.96 18.26
CA ASN A 49 -4.88 -14.85 17.11
C ASN A 49 -5.86 -14.41 15.99
N GLY A 50 -6.59 -13.30 16.21
CA GLY A 50 -7.58 -12.78 15.27
C GLY A 50 -8.92 -13.51 15.28
N VAL A 51 -9.15 -14.40 16.26
CA VAL A 51 -10.41 -15.14 16.43
C VAL A 51 -11.43 -14.27 17.16
N PRO A 52 -12.71 -14.25 16.72
CA PRO A 52 -13.77 -13.50 17.38
C PRO A 52 -13.94 -13.93 18.85
N VAL A 53 -13.93 -12.95 19.75
CA VAL A 53 -14.12 -13.14 21.19
C VAL A 53 -15.59 -13.39 21.47
N LYS A 54 -15.90 -14.39 22.31
CA LYS A 54 -17.27 -14.81 22.68
C LYS A 54 -17.66 -14.44 24.11
N ALA A 55 -16.93 -13.53 24.76
CA ALA A 55 -17.24 -13.08 26.12
C ALA A 55 -16.65 -11.69 26.38
N GLY A 56 -17.29 -10.95 27.28
CA GLY A 56 -16.85 -9.62 27.69
C GLY A 56 -17.82 -8.53 27.27
N THR A 57 -17.59 -7.34 27.81
CA THR A 57 -18.41 -6.16 27.53
C THR A 57 -17.56 -5.03 27.00
N VAL A 58 -18.01 -4.42 25.91
CA VAL A 58 -17.36 -3.27 25.25
C VAL A 58 -18.30 -2.09 25.26
N THR A 59 -17.79 -0.93 25.60
CA THR A 59 -18.48 0.34 25.41
C THR A 59 -18.10 0.89 24.04
N ALA A 60 -19.07 1.10 23.18
CA ALA A 60 -18.94 1.81 21.91
C ALA A 60 -19.58 3.20 22.07
N SER A 61 -18.87 4.26 21.71
CA SER A 61 -19.41 5.63 21.76
C SER A 61 -19.00 6.43 20.53
N LEU A 62 -19.88 7.33 20.10
CA LEU A 62 -19.65 8.25 18.99
C LEU A 62 -19.53 9.68 19.49
N ASP A 63 -18.59 10.44 18.93
CA ASP A 63 -18.47 11.89 19.11
C ASP A 63 -17.90 12.56 17.85
N ASN A 64 -17.81 13.90 17.88
CA ASN A 64 -17.29 14.70 16.75
C ASN A 64 -15.82 15.11 16.90
N PHE A 65 -14.97 14.34 17.58
CA PHE A 65 -13.65 14.81 18.03
C PHE A 65 -13.71 16.12 18.84
N GLY A 66 -14.79 16.35 19.53
CA GLY A 66 -15.06 17.57 20.30
C GLY A 66 -16.10 17.33 21.38
N PRO A 67 -16.81 18.38 21.81
CA PRO A 67 -17.76 18.28 22.93
C PRO A 67 -19.06 17.54 22.58
N LYS A 68 -19.46 17.48 21.30
CA LYS A 68 -20.71 16.82 20.90
C LYS A 68 -20.58 15.30 21.03
N LYS A 69 -21.42 14.70 21.88
CA LYS A 69 -21.53 13.26 22.06
C LYS A 69 -22.85 12.81 21.41
N PHE A 70 -22.81 11.70 20.67
CA PHE A 70 -23.96 11.17 19.95
C PHE A 70 -24.50 9.92 20.64
N GLU A 71 -23.96 8.76 20.28
CA GLU A 71 -24.40 7.47 20.78
C GLU A 71 -23.37 6.89 21.76
N LYS A 72 -23.87 6.25 22.83
CA LYS A 72 -23.04 5.44 23.73
C LYS A 72 -23.83 4.21 24.11
N ARG A 73 -23.31 3.03 23.79
CA ARG A 73 -23.93 1.77 24.16
C ARG A 73 -22.93 0.77 24.71
N SER A 74 -23.43 -0.14 25.53
CA SER A 74 -22.67 -1.29 26.02
C SER A 74 -23.04 -2.50 25.19
N VAL A 75 -22.05 -3.23 24.69
CA VAL A 75 -22.19 -4.40 23.81
C VAL A 75 -21.68 -5.61 24.57
N ASP A 76 -22.53 -6.63 24.71
CA ASP A 76 -22.17 -7.94 25.23
C ASP A 76 -21.63 -8.82 24.08
N LEU A 77 -20.34 -9.07 24.07
CA LEU A 77 -19.66 -9.83 23.01
C LEU A 77 -20.08 -11.32 22.95
N ALA A 78 -20.73 -11.83 24.00
CA ALA A 78 -21.30 -13.18 23.96
C ALA A 78 -22.56 -13.26 23.07
N ARG A 79 -23.25 -12.14 22.92
CA ARG A 79 -24.52 -12.04 22.19
C ARG A 79 -24.37 -11.37 20.81
N GLU A 80 -23.44 -10.42 20.70
CA GLU A 80 -23.30 -9.56 19.53
C GLU A 80 -21.81 -9.34 19.22
N ASN A 81 -21.23 -10.20 18.40
CA ASN A 81 -19.88 -10.05 17.83
C ASN A 81 -19.81 -10.80 16.49
N PRO A 82 -19.77 -10.11 15.31
CA PRO A 82 -19.60 -8.65 15.16
C PRO A 82 -20.83 -7.83 15.53
N PHE A 83 -20.64 -6.53 15.79
CA PHE A 83 -21.72 -5.57 16.02
C PHE A 83 -21.55 -4.31 15.16
N THR A 84 -22.63 -3.54 15.01
CA THR A 84 -22.62 -2.30 14.23
C THR A 84 -22.90 -1.09 15.10
N VAL A 85 -22.23 0.02 14.77
CA VAL A 85 -22.51 1.35 15.33
C VAL A 85 -22.66 2.31 14.16
N ALA A 86 -23.62 3.22 14.21
CA ALA A 86 -23.82 4.16 13.12
C ALA A 86 -24.12 5.57 13.63
N GLY A 87 -23.68 6.57 12.88
CA GLY A 87 -23.90 7.98 13.22
C GLY A 87 -23.88 8.87 12.01
N THR A 88 -24.22 10.14 12.23
CA THR A 88 -24.33 11.15 11.18
C THR A 88 -23.83 12.49 11.69
N LEU A 89 -23.11 13.26 10.87
CA LEU A 89 -22.89 14.68 11.08
C LEU A 89 -23.69 15.48 10.05
N THR A 90 -24.31 16.54 10.50
CA THR A 90 -25.07 17.50 9.66
C THR A 90 -24.24 18.68 9.22
N GLU A 91 -23.02 18.81 9.75
CA GLU A 91 -22.05 19.87 9.48
C GLU A 91 -20.69 19.26 9.12
N PRO A 92 -19.85 19.94 8.33
CA PRO A 92 -18.50 19.48 8.04
C PRO A 92 -17.70 19.15 9.29
N GLY A 93 -17.02 17.98 9.30
CA GLY A 93 -16.29 17.55 10.47
C GLY A 93 -15.82 16.10 10.41
N PHE A 94 -15.51 15.55 11.58
CA PHE A 94 -15.12 14.14 11.72
C PHE A 94 -15.99 13.48 12.78
N LEU A 95 -16.58 12.34 12.46
CA LEU A 95 -17.28 11.46 13.40
C LEU A 95 -16.29 10.41 13.91
N ARG A 96 -16.17 10.29 15.24
CA ARG A 96 -15.24 9.39 15.91
C ARG A 96 -15.98 8.27 16.63
N LEU A 97 -15.64 7.03 16.32
CA LEU A 97 -16.00 5.86 17.11
C LEU A 97 -14.88 5.59 18.13
N CYS A 98 -15.26 5.49 19.40
CA CYS A 98 -14.38 5.10 20.51
C CYS A 98 -14.85 3.75 21.08
N LEU A 99 -13.93 2.79 21.19
CA LEU A 99 -14.17 1.47 21.77
C LEU A 99 -13.30 1.30 23.03
N ALA A 100 -13.93 0.90 24.13
CA ALA A 100 -13.25 0.68 25.40
C ALA A 100 -13.92 -0.48 26.17
N GLY A 101 -13.12 -1.26 26.92
CA GLY A 101 -13.63 -2.37 27.70
C GLY A 101 -12.56 -2.94 28.63
N LYS A 102 -13.00 -3.65 29.71
CA LYS A 102 -12.06 -4.31 30.62
C LYS A 102 -11.34 -5.44 29.87
N GLY A 103 -10.00 -5.42 29.87
CA GLY A 103 -9.17 -6.39 29.13
C GLY A 103 -9.08 -6.11 27.62
N CYS A 104 -9.65 -5.00 27.14
CA CYS A 104 -9.54 -4.57 25.75
C CYS A 104 -8.52 -3.44 25.61
N LYS A 105 -7.84 -3.39 24.45
CA LYS A 105 -7.09 -2.21 24.03
C LYS A 105 -8.08 -1.15 23.55
N ASN A 106 -8.10 0.03 24.20
CA ASN A 106 -8.89 1.15 23.70
C ASN A 106 -8.52 1.47 22.26
N GLN A 107 -9.51 1.61 21.40
CA GLN A 107 -9.31 1.86 19.98
C GLN A 107 -10.26 2.94 19.48
N VAL A 108 -9.76 3.72 18.52
CA VAL A 108 -10.49 4.84 17.91
C VAL A 108 -10.51 4.61 16.39
N PHE A 109 -11.62 4.99 15.78
CA PHE A 109 -11.77 5.03 14.33
C PHE A 109 -12.53 6.30 13.93
N GLY A 110 -12.12 6.97 12.86
CA GLY A 110 -12.72 8.22 12.41
C GLY A 110 -13.15 8.18 10.94
N VAL A 111 -14.22 8.92 10.63
CA VAL A 111 -14.68 9.17 9.25
C VAL A 111 -14.93 10.67 9.07
N GLY A 112 -14.67 11.18 7.86
CA GLY A 112 -14.82 12.59 7.51
C GLY A 112 -16.16 12.90 6.84
N TYR A 113 -16.75 14.02 7.19
CA TYR A 113 -17.95 14.58 6.58
C TYR A 113 -17.58 15.90 5.91
N GLU A 114 -17.54 15.92 4.59
CA GLU A 114 -17.14 17.09 3.77
C GLU A 114 -15.96 17.89 4.37
N PRO A 115 -14.84 17.18 4.74
CA PRO A 115 -13.76 17.83 5.49
C PRO A 115 -13.06 18.94 4.70
N GLU A 116 -13.19 18.95 3.37
CA GLU A 116 -12.72 20.02 2.49
C GLU A 116 -13.45 21.35 2.68
N LYS A 117 -14.61 21.35 3.36
CA LYS A 117 -15.38 22.54 3.71
C LYS A 117 -15.07 23.07 5.12
N LEU A 118 -14.18 22.40 5.88
CA LEU A 118 -13.81 22.87 7.21
C LEU A 118 -13.08 24.21 7.16
N GLU A 119 -13.62 25.18 7.86
CA GLU A 119 -12.98 26.46 8.08
C GLU A 119 -12.19 26.46 9.39
N LYS A 120 -11.11 27.26 9.45
CA LYS A 120 -10.35 27.44 10.69
C LYS A 120 -11.17 28.14 11.78
N GLY A 121 -10.96 27.76 13.05
CA GLY A 121 -11.57 28.42 14.21
C GLY A 121 -10.85 29.69 14.63
N SER A 122 -9.55 29.76 14.41
CA SER A 122 -8.74 30.94 14.75
C SER A 122 -9.03 32.12 13.81
N PRO A 123 -9.29 33.33 14.33
CA PRO A 123 -9.36 34.53 13.51
C PRO A 123 -7.99 34.82 12.89
N SER A 124 -7.98 35.54 11.78
CA SER A 124 -6.73 36.14 11.25
C SER A 124 -6.56 37.51 11.87
N PRO A 125 -5.48 37.79 12.64
CA PRO A 125 -5.20 39.12 13.09
C PRO A 125 -4.92 40.07 11.89
N ASP A 126 -5.45 41.28 11.91
CA ASP A 126 -5.27 42.23 10.83
C ASP A 126 -3.80 42.66 10.65
N ASP A 127 -3.05 42.70 11.75
CA ASP A 127 -1.63 43.06 11.78
C ASP A 127 -0.68 41.82 11.71
N PHE A 128 -1.20 40.64 11.36
CA PHE A 128 -0.41 39.39 11.38
C PHE A 128 0.90 39.50 10.58
N ASP A 129 0.83 40.01 9.35
CA ASP A 129 2.00 40.09 8.47
C ASP A 129 2.96 41.20 8.94
N ALA A 130 2.43 42.34 9.42
CA ALA A 130 3.22 43.43 10.02
C ALA A 130 3.96 42.94 11.29
N PHE A 131 3.25 42.25 12.19
CA PHE A 131 3.84 41.72 13.41
C PHE A 131 5.06 40.81 13.12
N TRP A 132 4.92 39.88 12.17
CA TRP A 132 6.04 38.96 11.87
C TRP A 132 7.16 39.65 11.08
N ALA A 133 6.84 40.61 10.20
CA ALA A 133 7.85 41.43 9.52
C ALA A 133 8.65 42.25 10.53
N ASP A 134 7.98 42.91 11.47
CA ASP A 134 8.61 43.71 12.51
C ASP A 134 9.47 42.88 13.46
N ALA A 135 8.97 41.66 13.84
CA ALA A 135 9.71 40.71 14.66
C ALA A 135 11.03 40.28 14.01
N ARG A 136 10.99 39.95 12.70
CA ARG A 136 12.20 39.62 11.90
C ARG A 136 13.18 40.78 11.83
N ALA A 137 12.68 42.00 11.52
CA ALA A 137 13.49 43.22 11.46
C ALA A 137 14.09 43.55 12.83
N LYS A 138 13.34 43.41 13.91
CA LYS A 138 13.83 43.63 15.29
C LYS A 138 14.92 42.63 15.63
N LEU A 139 14.72 41.34 15.32
CA LEU A 139 15.75 40.31 15.58
C LEU A 139 17.03 40.61 14.81
N ALA A 140 16.93 41.00 13.53
CA ALA A 140 18.09 41.30 12.70
C ALA A 140 18.88 42.52 13.22
N ARG A 141 18.18 43.53 13.77
CA ARG A 141 18.77 44.76 14.29
C ARG A 141 19.40 44.59 15.66
N GLU A 142 18.75 43.85 16.58
CA GLU A 142 19.07 43.83 18.00
C GLU A 142 19.91 42.62 18.42
N VAL A 143 19.93 41.55 17.66
CA VAL A 143 20.64 40.31 18.00
C VAL A 143 21.58 39.93 16.85
N PRO A 144 22.91 39.95 17.06
CA PRO A 144 23.85 39.41 16.09
C PRO A 144 23.52 37.98 15.72
N LEU A 145 23.78 37.58 14.47
CA LEU A 145 23.47 36.20 14.01
C LEU A 145 24.24 35.16 14.80
N ASP A 146 25.53 35.43 15.12
CA ASP A 146 26.44 34.56 15.88
C ASP A 146 26.28 33.08 15.48
N ALA A 147 26.45 32.82 14.16
CA ALA A 147 26.35 31.46 13.61
C ALA A 147 27.55 30.61 14.08
N GLN A 148 27.30 29.54 14.80
CA GLN A 148 28.35 28.59 15.20
C GLN A 148 28.18 27.30 14.39
N VAL A 149 29.27 26.85 13.75
CA VAL A 149 29.32 25.65 12.93
C VAL A 149 30.49 24.80 13.37
N VAL A 150 30.22 23.70 14.06
CA VAL A 150 31.28 22.85 14.66
C VAL A 150 31.23 21.49 13.97
N ARG A 151 32.34 21.12 13.29
CA ARG A 151 32.45 19.80 12.65
C ARG A 151 32.46 18.69 13.71
N VAL A 152 31.80 17.59 13.43
CA VAL A 152 31.67 16.40 14.29
C VAL A 152 32.33 15.21 13.59
N PRO A 153 33.64 15.00 13.78
CA PRO A 153 34.43 14.02 13.03
C PRO A 153 33.87 12.60 13.09
N GLU A 154 33.37 12.17 14.25
CA GLU A 154 32.82 10.84 14.50
C GLU A 154 31.48 10.57 13.77
N ARG A 155 30.87 11.62 13.19
CA ARG A 155 29.66 11.52 12.37
C ARG A 155 29.90 11.75 10.88
N CYS A 156 31.15 12.16 10.53
CA CYS A 156 31.54 12.31 9.14
C CYS A 156 31.73 10.93 8.47
N THR A 157 31.45 10.85 7.17
CA THR A 157 31.72 9.68 6.34
C THR A 157 32.49 10.10 5.08
N LYS A 158 32.81 9.14 4.22
CA LYS A 158 33.38 9.49 2.90
C LYS A 158 32.42 10.28 2.01
N ASP A 159 31.10 10.19 2.26
CA ASP A 159 30.06 10.79 1.42
C ASP A 159 29.57 12.15 1.93
N PHE A 160 29.75 12.48 3.22
CA PHE A 160 29.37 13.77 3.80
C PHE A 160 30.15 14.14 5.05
N ASP A 161 30.32 15.46 5.27
CA ASP A 161 30.75 16.07 6.54
C ASP A 161 29.53 16.37 7.40
N PHE A 162 29.66 16.24 8.71
CA PHE A 162 28.57 16.44 9.69
C PHE A 162 28.95 17.55 10.67
N PHE A 163 27.99 18.44 10.97
CA PHE A 163 28.19 19.61 11.79
C PHE A 163 27.09 19.76 12.85
N ARG A 164 27.46 20.24 14.02
CA ARG A 164 26.56 20.91 14.95
C ARG A 164 26.47 22.37 14.54
N ILE A 165 25.23 22.92 14.51
CA ILE A 165 24.99 24.32 14.17
C ILE A 165 24.16 24.98 15.25
N SER A 166 24.39 26.26 15.50
CA SER A 166 23.57 27.07 16.38
C SER A 166 23.57 28.54 15.98
N PHE A 167 22.47 29.21 16.27
CA PHE A 167 22.23 30.62 15.90
C PHE A 167 21.61 31.36 17.09
N ALA A 168 22.03 32.57 17.34
CA ALA A 168 21.45 33.40 18.37
C ALA A 168 20.07 33.88 17.97
N THR A 169 19.15 34.00 18.94
CA THR A 169 17.82 34.57 18.83
C THR A 169 17.51 35.33 20.13
N PHE A 170 16.30 35.88 20.28
CA PHE A 170 15.95 36.65 21.49
C PHE A 170 16.15 35.80 22.77
N GLY A 171 17.06 36.25 23.63
CA GLY A 171 17.33 35.65 24.96
C GLY A 171 17.83 34.20 24.95
N ARG A 172 18.10 33.58 23.81
CA ARG A 172 18.54 32.18 23.70
C ARG A 172 19.25 31.88 22.36
N ARG A 173 19.55 30.60 22.14
CA ARG A 173 20.03 30.08 20.86
C ARG A 173 19.05 29.00 20.37
N VAL A 174 18.98 28.82 19.04
CA VAL A 174 18.46 27.62 18.40
C VAL A 174 19.60 26.72 18.00
N TYR A 175 19.40 25.44 18.12
CA TYR A 175 20.42 24.41 17.91
C TYR A 175 19.95 23.41 16.86
N GLY A 176 20.91 22.87 16.10
CA GLY A 176 20.61 21.85 15.11
C GLY A 176 21.85 21.11 14.63
N TYR A 177 21.61 20.33 13.60
CA TYR A 177 22.61 19.60 12.83
C TYR A 177 22.56 20.00 11.37
N MET A 178 23.70 19.90 10.70
CA MET A 178 23.82 20.04 9.25
C MET A 178 24.80 18.99 8.74
N SER A 179 24.42 18.28 7.67
CA SER A 179 25.35 17.47 6.88
C SER A 179 25.52 18.07 5.50
N VAL A 180 26.74 18.07 5.01
CA VAL A 180 27.11 18.63 3.69
C VAL A 180 27.84 17.55 2.90
N PRO A 181 27.40 17.21 1.65
CA PRO A 181 28.11 16.24 0.82
C PRO A 181 29.55 16.63 0.55
N THR A 182 30.45 15.63 0.44
CA THR A 182 31.88 15.84 0.19
C THR A 182 32.20 15.98 -1.29
N ASP A 183 31.40 15.46 -2.19
CA ASP A 183 31.61 15.47 -3.64
C ASP A 183 31.32 16.85 -4.24
N LYS A 184 32.33 17.75 -4.27
CA LYS A 184 32.19 19.12 -4.77
C LYS A 184 31.75 19.21 -6.23
N ALA A 185 31.96 18.16 -7.05
CA ALA A 185 31.57 18.18 -8.44
C ALA A 185 30.03 18.13 -8.64
N ARG A 186 29.28 17.77 -7.59
CA ARG A 186 27.81 17.75 -7.60
C ARG A 186 27.14 19.01 -7.09
N ALA A 187 27.91 19.95 -6.54
CA ALA A 187 27.35 21.23 -6.08
C ALA A 187 26.84 22.07 -7.29
N PRO A 188 25.80 22.92 -7.11
CA PRO A 188 25.06 23.16 -5.86
C PRO A 188 24.06 22.05 -5.52
N TYR A 189 23.86 21.81 -4.21
CA TYR A 189 23.02 20.75 -3.67
C TYR A 189 21.61 21.22 -3.30
N PRO A 190 20.58 20.36 -3.46
CA PRO A 190 19.32 20.56 -2.76
C PRO A 190 19.56 20.66 -1.24
N VAL A 191 18.65 21.34 -0.54
CA VAL A 191 18.67 21.34 0.92
C VAL A 191 17.35 20.85 1.49
N ASP A 192 17.44 19.90 2.44
CA ASP A 192 16.32 19.31 3.16
C ASP A 192 16.27 19.82 4.61
N PHE A 193 15.25 20.61 4.95
CA PHE A 193 15.02 21.10 6.30
C PHE A 193 14.04 20.22 7.07
N GLN A 194 14.33 20.02 8.34
CA GLN A 194 13.45 19.35 9.30
C GLN A 194 13.50 20.07 10.66
N VAL A 195 12.38 20.08 11.38
CA VAL A 195 12.31 20.50 12.78
C VAL A 195 11.79 19.35 13.63
N ALA A 196 12.27 19.25 14.86
CA ALA A 196 11.96 18.19 15.80
C ALA A 196 10.45 18.09 16.08
N ALA A 197 9.94 16.85 16.16
CA ALA A 197 8.64 16.58 16.76
C ALA A 197 8.65 16.83 18.27
N ALA A 198 7.48 16.85 18.90
CA ALA A 198 7.36 17.04 20.35
C ALA A 198 7.84 15.81 21.12
N GLY A 199 8.26 16.05 22.37
CA GLY A 199 8.68 15.02 23.29
C GLY A 199 10.16 14.80 23.33
N PHE A 200 10.54 13.98 24.30
CA PHE A 200 11.93 13.62 24.57
C PHE A 200 12.33 12.35 23.82
N GLY A 201 13.54 12.27 23.35
CA GLY A 201 14.13 11.07 22.77
C GLY A 201 14.17 11.06 21.24
N GLY A 202 14.52 9.97 20.65
CA GLY A 202 14.53 9.55 19.25
C GLY A 202 14.84 10.54 18.08
N TRP A 203 14.46 11.78 18.22
CA TRP A 203 14.51 12.77 17.14
C TRP A 203 15.89 13.35 16.90
N THR A 204 16.68 13.43 17.95
CA THR A 204 18.07 13.92 17.87
C THR A 204 19.01 12.88 17.25
N ASN A 205 18.61 11.61 17.22
CA ASN A 205 19.43 10.50 16.75
C ASN A 205 19.26 10.19 15.26
N ASN A 206 18.17 10.66 14.64
CA ASN A 206 17.74 10.15 13.33
C ASN A 206 18.23 10.97 12.13
N MET A 207 18.87 12.13 12.35
CA MET A 207 19.45 12.84 11.24
C MET A 207 20.66 12.07 10.71
N GLN A 208 20.48 11.48 9.52
CA GLN A 208 21.59 10.91 8.75
C GLN A 208 21.96 11.86 7.63
N GLY A 209 23.24 12.00 7.38
CA GLY A 209 23.74 12.76 6.23
C GLY A 209 23.34 12.06 4.93
N GLN A 210 23.21 12.85 3.87
CA GLN A 210 22.96 12.38 2.51
C GLN A 210 24.15 12.72 1.61
N ARG A 211 24.40 11.89 0.61
CA ARG A 211 25.49 12.12 -0.37
C ARG A 211 25.09 13.09 -1.49
N ASP A 212 23.81 13.39 -1.64
CA ASP A 212 23.24 14.15 -2.77
C ASP A 212 22.37 15.35 -2.34
N ALA A 213 22.31 15.66 -1.03
CA ALA A 213 21.62 16.82 -0.49
C ALA A 213 22.27 17.30 0.81
N ILE A 214 22.21 18.59 1.07
CA ILE A 214 22.48 19.15 2.39
C ILE A 214 21.26 18.85 3.27
N SER A 215 21.47 18.20 4.41
CA SER A 215 20.39 17.95 5.38
C SER A 215 20.55 18.86 6.58
N VAL A 216 19.47 19.51 6.99
CA VAL A 216 19.45 20.43 8.14
C VAL A 216 18.32 20.04 9.08
N PHE A 217 18.64 19.86 10.34
CA PHE A 217 17.69 19.54 11.40
C PHE A 217 17.79 20.56 12.52
N PHE A 218 16.65 21.07 12.99
CA PHE A 218 16.58 21.96 14.15
C PHE A 218 15.82 21.36 15.32
N SER A 219 16.39 21.53 16.51
CA SER A 219 15.70 21.31 17.78
C SER A 219 14.91 22.56 18.19
N VAL A 220 13.78 22.40 18.86
CA VAL A 220 13.03 23.52 19.44
C VAL A 220 13.46 23.84 20.88
N TYR A 221 14.33 23.01 21.47
CA TYR A 221 14.74 23.12 22.87
C TYR A 221 15.92 24.07 23.06
N PRO A 222 16.06 24.71 24.28
CA PRO A 222 17.09 25.68 24.57
C PRO A 222 18.44 25.05 24.94
N PHE A 223 18.70 23.86 24.45
CA PHE A 223 19.96 23.14 24.69
C PHE A 223 20.39 22.36 23.45
N GLU A 224 21.68 22.10 23.38
CA GLU A 224 22.32 21.42 22.26
C GLU A 224 21.82 19.98 22.15
N PRO A 225 21.29 19.52 20.96
CA PRO A 225 20.90 18.14 20.73
C PRO A 225 22.14 17.23 20.72
N HIS A 226 21.94 15.93 20.99
CA HIS A 226 22.98 14.93 20.86
C HIS A 226 22.39 13.61 20.39
N TRP A 227 23.12 12.88 19.56
CA TRP A 227 22.68 11.58 19.02
C TRP A 227 22.69 10.47 20.09
N ASP A 228 23.55 10.58 21.12
CA ASP A 228 23.53 9.72 22.30
C ASP A 228 22.94 10.51 23.49
N TRP A 229 21.62 10.52 23.51
CA TRP A 229 20.85 11.28 24.47
C TRP A 229 20.95 10.74 25.92
N GLU A 230 21.16 9.42 26.08
CA GLU A 230 21.28 8.81 27.40
C GLU A 230 22.56 9.27 28.11
N LYS A 231 23.66 9.26 27.39
CA LYS A 231 24.97 9.64 27.95
C LYS A 231 25.11 11.14 28.23
N ASN A 232 24.34 11.98 27.57
CA ASN A 232 24.52 13.46 27.65
C ASN A 232 23.51 14.15 28.56
N GLY A 233 22.75 13.42 29.36
CA GLY A 233 21.80 13.98 30.32
C GLY A 233 20.70 14.83 29.71
N LEU A 234 20.36 14.63 28.43
CA LEU A 234 19.36 15.44 27.74
C LEU A 234 17.96 15.24 28.33
N LYS A 235 17.67 14.06 28.86
CA LYS A 235 16.41 13.80 29.56
C LYS A 235 16.26 14.74 30.77
N ALA A 236 17.29 14.87 31.55
CA ALA A 236 17.29 15.77 32.71
C ALA A 236 17.15 17.25 32.31
N LYS A 237 17.79 17.68 31.24
CA LYS A 237 17.63 19.03 30.67
C LYS A 237 16.22 19.30 30.18
N TYR A 238 15.60 18.32 29.50
CA TYR A 238 14.23 18.41 29.04
C TYR A 238 13.25 18.49 30.19
N ASP A 239 13.42 17.63 31.21
CA ASP A 239 12.58 17.63 32.42
C ASP A 239 12.71 18.95 33.19
N ALA A 240 13.94 19.45 33.37
CA ALA A 240 14.19 20.73 34.02
C ALA A 240 13.55 21.92 33.29
N MET A 241 13.65 21.94 31.96
CA MET A 241 13.00 22.95 31.11
C MET A 241 11.46 22.92 31.31
N ASN A 242 10.83 21.72 31.25
CA ASN A 242 9.40 21.60 31.46
C ASN A 242 8.99 21.98 32.91
N ALA A 243 9.78 21.61 33.89
CA ALA A 243 9.55 22.02 35.29
C ALA A 243 9.60 23.53 35.45
N ALA A 244 10.56 24.20 34.83
CA ALA A 244 10.68 25.67 34.83
C ALA A 244 9.46 26.34 34.14
N CYS A 245 9.01 25.81 33.02
CA CYS A 245 7.81 26.28 32.32
C CYS A 245 6.57 26.14 33.22
N ARG A 246 6.39 24.97 33.84
CA ARG A 246 5.25 24.74 34.76
C ARG A 246 5.31 25.63 36.01
N ALA A 247 6.49 25.83 36.59
CA ALA A 247 6.65 26.70 37.74
C ALA A 247 6.30 28.16 37.42
N LYS A 248 6.71 28.64 36.25
CA LYS A 248 6.50 30.04 35.84
C LYS A 248 5.09 30.29 35.28
N TYR A 249 4.63 29.41 34.36
CA TYR A 249 3.42 29.66 33.59
C TYR A 249 2.23 28.76 33.95
N GLY A 250 2.48 27.65 34.62
CA GLY A 250 1.46 26.62 34.95
C GLY A 250 1.27 25.57 33.86
N THR A 251 2.01 25.64 32.74
CA THR A 251 1.85 24.80 31.55
C THR A 251 3.15 24.17 31.09
N GLY A 252 3.11 23.17 30.21
CA GLY A 252 4.28 22.62 29.55
C GLY A 252 4.92 23.61 28.59
N TYR A 253 6.09 23.27 28.03
CA TYR A 253 6.84 24.21 27.17
C TYR A 253 6.03 24.69 25.95
N ALA A 254 5.23 23.78 25.36
CA ALA A 254 4.52 24.05 24.10
C ALA A 254 3.36 25.07 24.24
N GLU A 255 2.87 25.27 25.46
CA GLU A 255 1.80 26.21 25.79
C GLU A 255 2.28 27.42 26.59
N SER A 256 3.55 27.41 27.01
CA SER A 256 4.10 28.37 27.96
C SER A 256 4.25 29.77 27.40
N GLY A 257 3.82 30.77 28.20
CA GLY A 257 4.03 32.20 27.96
C GLY A 257 2.96 32.87 27.11
N ILE A 258 2.09 32.12 26.40
CA ILE A 258 1.08 32.71 25.50
C ILE A 258 0.04 33.57 26.23
N SER A 259 -0.22 33.27 27.50
CA SER A 259 -1.14 34.07 28.33
C SER A 259 -0.50 35.34 28.92
N GLU A 260 0.77 35.60 28.66
CA GLU A 260 1.47 36.84 29.08
C GLU A 260 1.62 37.82 27.90
N SER A 261 2.24 37.36 26.78
CA SER A 261 2.39 38.13 25.57
C SER A 261 2.78 37.23 24.38
N ARG A 262 2.74 37.78 23.17
CA ARG A 262 3.22 37.12 21.95
C ARG A 262 4.71 36.79 22.05
N GLU A 263 5.52 37.71 22.59
CA GLU A 263 6.97 37.61 22.74
C GLU A 263 7.38 36.67 23.86
N ALA A 264 6.56 36.49 24.91
CA ALA A 264 6.79 35.55 26.01
C ALA A 264 6.50 34.09 25.62
N TYR A 265 5.76 33.88 24.51
CA TYR A 265 5.46 32.52 24.06
C TYR A 265 6.71 31.75 23.70
N PHE A 266 6.82 30.53 24.20
CA PHE A 266 8.02 29.69 24.08
C PHE A 266 8.53 29.55 22.64
N PHE A 267 7.62 29.45 21.67
CA PHE A 267 8.00 29.27 20.26
C PHE A 267 8.33 30.58 19.53
N TYR A 268 8.03 31.76 20.07
CA TYR A 268 8.34 33.02 19.41
C TYR A 268 9.85 33.15 19.07
N PRO A 269 10.80 33.09 20.05
CA PRO A 269 12.22 33.15 19.71
C PRO A 269 12.74 31.95 18.93
N VAL A 270 12.09 30.77 19.09
CA VAL A 270 12.46 29.56 18.36
C VAL A 270 12.17 29.71 16.87
N LEU A 271 10.96 30.14 16.54
CA LEU A 271 10.54 30.31 15.16
C LEU A 271 11.43 31.33 14.44
N LEU A 272 11.64 32.49 15.03
CA LEU A 272 12.50 33.54 14.47
C LEU A 272 13.97 33.10 14.33
N GLY A 273 14.50 32.35 15.33
CA GLY A 273 15.85 31.81 15.27
C GLY A 273 16.05 30.77 14.16
N ILE A 274 15.05 29.89 13.95
CA ILE A 274 15.12 28.88 12.87
C ILE A 274 14.91 29.56 11.51
N ASP A 275 13.99 30.53 11.40
CA ASP A 275 13.73 31.25 10.17
C ASP A 275 14.98 31.97 9.65
N ARG A 276 15.69 32.72 10.52
CA ARG A 276 16.98 33.36 10.14
C ARG A 276 18.09 32.34 9.84
N ALA A 277 18.06 31.16 10.46
CA ALA A 277 18.99 30.09 10.15
C ALA A 277 18.71 29.46 8.77
N VAL A 278 17.44 29.37 8.34
CA VAL A 278 17.06 29.00 6.97
C VAL A 278 17.68 29.98 5.97
N ASP A 279 17.53 31.28 6.21
CA ASP A 279 18.12 32.33 5.33
C ASP A 279 19.65 32.17 5.23
N TRP A 280 20.34 31.90 6.36
CA TRP A 280 21.78 31.67 6.38
C TRP A 280 22.21 30.42 5.60
N VAL A 281 21.49 29.31 5.74
CA VAL A 281 21.78 28.08 5.00
C VAL A 281 21.54 28.27 3.51
N VAL A 282 20.41 28.88 3.13
CA VAL A 282 20.03 29.09 1.71
C VAL A 282 21.00 30.10 1.03
N ALA A 283 21.62 31.00 1.78
CA ALA A 283 22.61 31.91 1.25
C ALA A 283 23.96 31.26 0.89
N ARG A 284 24.21 30.04 1.31
CA ARG A 284 25.47 29.32 1.02
C ARG A 284 25.68 29.11 -0.49
N PRO A 285 26.92 29.20 -1.00
CA PRO A 285 27.21 29.06 -2.43
C PRO A 285 27.03 27.61 -2.93
N ASP A 286 27.05 26.63 -2.05
CA ASP A 286 26.87 25.20 -2.36
C ASP A 286 25.41 24.76 -2.28
N VAL A 287 24.43 25.67 -2.10
CA VAL A 287 23.00 25.40 -2.05
C VAL A 287 22.32 25.74 -3.38
N ASP A 288 21.55 24.78 -3.89
CA ASP A 288 20.63 24.99 -5.00
C ASP A 288 19.33 25.63 -4.49
N ARG A 289 19.19 26.92 -4.67
CA ARG A 289 18.02 27.70 -4.23
C ARG A 289 16.72 27.33 -4.95
N THR A 290 16.77 26.59 -6.04
CA THR A 290 15.58 26.07 -6.73
C THR A 290 15.06 24.78 -6.12
N ARG A 291 15.81 24.20 -5.14
CA ARG A 291 15.50 22.92 -4.48
C ARG A 291 15.65 23.02 -2.95
N VAL A 292 14.92 23.95 -2.35
CA VAL A 292 14.86 24.14 -0.89
C VAL A 292 13.59 23.48 -0.37
N ARG A 293 13.74 22.41 0.40
CA ARG A 293 12.65 21.51 0.76
C ARG A 293 12.44 21.45 2.27
N TYR A 294 11.19 21.26 2.67
CA TYR A 294 10.84 21.04 4.08
C TYR A 294 10.08 19.75 4.26
N GLN A 295 10.36 19.03 5.34
CA GLN A 295 9.51 17.95 5.83
C GLN A 295 9.50 17.90 7.35
N GLY A 296 8.33 17.66 7.94
CA GLY A 296 8.20 17.65 9.39
C GLY A 296 7.00 16.86 9.88
N THR A 297 7.15 16.30 11.08
CA THR A 297 6.14 15.43 11.71
C THR A 297 5.64 16.07 12.98
N SER A 298 4.32 15.99 13.25
CA SER A 298 3.71 16.46 14.48
C SER A 298 4.06 17.93 14.76
N GLN A 299 4.74 18.26 15.87
CA GLN A 299 5.25 19.60 16.14
C GLN A 299 6.12 20.12 14.98
N GLY A 300 7.00 19.27 14.41
CA GLY A 300 7.79 19.63 13.23
C GLY A 300 6.91 19.90 12.01
N GLY A 301 5.77 19.21 11.87
CA GLY A 301 4.76 19.52 10.85
C GLY A 301 4.11 20.89 11.05
N GLY A 302 3.83 21.28 12.30
CA GLY A 302 3.38 22.63 12.68
C GLY A 302 4.40 23.72 12.35
N PHE A 303 5.68 23.48 12.68
CA PHE A 303 6.78 24.34 12.25
C PHE A 303 6.92 24.43 10.74
N GLY A 304 6.49 23.40 10.00
CA GLY A 304 6.41 23.44 8.55
C GLY A 304 5.44 24.53 8.06
N PHE A 305 4.25 24.64 8.63
CA PHE A 305 3.33 25.73 8.33
C PHE A 305 3.94 27.10 8.66
N TYR A 306 4.58 27.23 9.82
CA TYR A 306 5.25 28.47 10.25
C TYR A 306 6.32 28.91 9.25
N LEU A 307 7.29 28.04 9.03
CA LEU A 307 8.47 28.36 8.21
C LEU A 307 8.09 28.60 6.75
N THR A 308 7.24 27.76 6.15
CA THR A 308 6.85 27.93 4.74
C THR A 308 5.88 29.08 4.51
N GLY A 309 5.16 29.49 5.56
CA GLY A 309 4.30 30.69 5.53
C GLY A 309 5.06 32.00 5.70
N LEU A 310 6.17 32.01 6.47
CA LEU A 310 7.03 33.18 6.68
C LEU A 310 8.14 33.29 5.64
N ASN A 311 8.77 32.18 5.30
CA ASN A 311 9.97 32.14 4.47
C ASN A 311 9.66 31.55 3.10
N HIS A 312 9.70 32.35 2.09
CA HIS A 312 9.37 31.98 0.72
C HIS A 312 10.53 31.36 -0.07
N ALA A 313 11.65 31.03 0.61
CA ALA A 313 12.74 30.28 0.01
C ALA A 313 12.38 28.81 -0.24
N PHE A 314 11.40 28.28 0.47
CA PHE A 314 10.97 26.90 0.30
C PHE A 314 10.30 26.68 -1.05
N THR A 315 10.73 25.65 -1.76
CA THR A 315 10.22 25.29 -3.09
C THR A 315 9.22 24.13 -3.02
N ARG A 316 9.19 23.37 -1.91
CA ARG A 316 8.27 22.25 -1.68
C ARG A 316 8.24 21.85 -0.20
N ALA A 317 7.09 21.35 0.27
CA ALA A 317 6.96 20.94 1.66
C ALA A 317 6.04 19.73 1.84
N ALA A 318 6.35 18.87 2.85
CA ALA A 318 5.47 17.81 3.33
C ALA A 318 5.30 17.88 4.84
N PHE A 319 4.04 17.80 5.31
CA PHE A 319 3.69 17.84 6.71
C PHE A 319 2.96 16.55 7.10
N TYR A 320 3.53 15.83 8.07
CA TYR A 320 2.99 14.56 8.54
C TYR A 320 2.28 14.78 9.87
N VAL A 321 0.99 14.49 9.93
CA VAL A 321 0.12 14.65 11.11
C VAL A 321 0.45 15.94 11.88
N PRO A 322 0.40 17.10 11.22
CA PRO A 322 0.94 18.36 11.74
C PRO A 322 0.18 18.83 12.98
N ALA A 323 0.93 19.27 13.98
CA ALA A 323 0.44 19.91 15.19
C ALA A 323 0.33 21.44 15.01
N ILE A 324 -0.10 22.13 16.07
CA ILE A 324 -0.15 23.60 16.16
C ILE A 324 -1.00 24.21 15.02
N THR A 325 -2.07 23.52 14.68
CA THR A 325 -3.03 23.94 13.65
C THR A 325 -4.40 24.13 14.29
N ASP A 326 -5.16 25.14 13.83
CA ASP A 326 -6.52 25.40 14.32
C ASP A 326 -6.61 25.47 15.86
N THR A 327 -5.75 26.30 16.43
CA THR A 327 -5.57 26.40 17.89
C THR A 327 -6.81 26.89 18.64
N MET A 328 -7.80 27.39 17.93
CA MET A 328 -9.12 27.78 18.44
C MET A 328 -10.26 27.00 17.81
N GLY A 329 -10.02 25.76 17.40
CA GLY A 329 -11.03 24.85 16.82
C GLY A 329 -12.26 24.65 17.71
N TYR A 330 -12.13 24.83 19.03
CA TYR A 330 -13.25 24.77 19.98
C TYR A 330 -14.35 25.81 19.69
N LEU A 331 -14.01 26.96 19.06
CA LEU A 331 -15.00 27.95 18.63
C LEU A 331 -15.91 27.43 17.50
N LYS A 332 -15.47 26.41 16.77
CA LYS A 332 -16.25 25.70 15.76
C LYS A 332 -16.76 24.35 16.26
N GLY A 333 -16.78 24.13 17.58
CA GLY A 333 -17.33 22.92 18.20
C GLY A 333 -16.53 21.64 17.97
N ARG A 334 -15.24 21.72 17.68
CA ARG A 334 -14.32 20.58 17.51
C ARG A 334 -13.09 20.67 18.38
N GLN A 335 -12.32 19.60 18.48
CA GLN A 335 -11.06 19.61 19.22
C GLN A 335 -10.07 20.57 18.55
N SER A 336 -9.48 21.46 19.34
CA SER A 336 -8.35 22.31 18.88
C SER A 336 -7.12 21.45 18.59
N GLY A 337 -6.26 21.92 17.69
CA GLY A 337 -4.99 21.26 17.40
C GLY A 337 -4.06 21.25 18.61
N TRP A 338 -3.21 20.21 18.70
CA TRP A 338 -2.17 20.14 19.72
C TRP A 338 -1.29 21.41 19.68
N PRO A 339 -0.94 22.01 20.81
CA PRO A 339 -1.07 21.53 22.19
C PRO A 339 -2.36 22.02 22.90
N GLN A 340 -3.41 22.43 22.21
CA GLN A 340 -4.63 23.00 22.83
C GLN A 340 -4.31 24.23 23.67
N ILE A 341 -3.56 25.12 23.05
CA ILE A 341 -2.86 26.22 23.72
C ILE A 341 -3.79 27.15 24.52
N VAL A 342 -5.01 27.40 24.06
CA VAL A 342 -5.99 28.25 24.76
C VAL A 342 -6.61 27.52 25.94
N GLU A 343 -7.00 26.24 25.72
CA GLU A 343 -7.64 25.43 26.74
C GLU A 343 -6.71 25.19 27.94
N HIS A 344 -5.43 24.92 27.68
CA HIS A 344 -4.41 24.71 28.74
C HIS A 344 -4.01 26.02 29.45
N ASN A 345 -4.28 27.17 28.85
CA ASN A 345 -4.07 28.48 29.47
C ASN A 345 -5.35 29.09 30.08
N SER A 346 -6.39 28.29 30.33
CA SER A 346 -7.69 28.73 30.82
C SER A 346 -7.85 28.61 32.36
N ALA A 347 -6.75 28.62 33.11
CA ALA A 347 -6.80 28.52 34.59
C ALA A 347 -7.52 29.70 35.26
N THR A 348 -7.56 30.88 34.63
CA THR A 348 -8.36 32.02 34.99
C THR A 348 -8.97 32.65 33.75
N PRO A 349 -10.12 33.38 33.86
CA PRO A 349 -10.69 34.10 32.73
C PRO A 349 -9.72 35.08 32.06
N ALA A 350 -8.89 35.77 32.85
CA ALA A 350 -7.90 36.71 32.33
C ALA A 350 -6.82 36.01 31.50
N LYS A 351 -6.29 34.87 31.97
CA LYS A 351 -5.31 34.06 31.22
C LYS A 351 -5.91 33.52 29.94
N ARG A 352 -7.16 33.04 29.99
CA ARG A 352 -7.89 32.57 28.82
C ARG A 352 -8.04 33.67 27.77
N ALA A 353 -8.52 34.86 28.17
CA ALA A 353 -8.72 36.00 27.27
C ALA A 353 -7.39 36.45 26.61
N ALA A 354 -6.29 36.47 27.38
CA ALA A 354 -4.96 36.76 26.85
C ALA A 354 -4.52 35.68 25.83
N ALA A 355 -4.69 34.40 26.15
CA ALA A 355 -4.35 33.32 25.24
C ALA A 355 -5.23 33.37 23.95
N GLU A 356 -6.51 33.66 24.05
CA GLU A 356 -7.42 33.88 22.90
C GLU A 356 -6.97 35.04 22.01
N THR A 357 -6.41 36.10 22.61
CA THR A 357 -5.85 37.26 21.89
C THR A 357 -4.56 36.93 21.15
N PHE A 358 -3.65 36.16 21.77
CA PHE A 358 -2.30 35.95 21.24
C PHE A 358 -2.12 34.66 20.45
N ALA A 359 -2.89 33.59 20.75
CA ALA A 359 -2.78 32.31 20.02
C ALA A 359 -2.95 32.41 18.50
N PRO A 360 -3.82 33.28 17.93
CA PRO A 360 -3.97 33.42 16.48
C PRO A 360 -2.67 33.79 15.75
N TYR A 361 -1.74 34.47 16.41
CA TYR A 361 -0.42 34.80 15.81
C TYR A 361 0.47 33.57 15.66
N PHE A 362 0.15 32.47 16.35
CA PHE A 362 0.89 31.22 16.35
C PHE A 362 0.04 30.04 15.84
N ASP A 363 -1.06 30.30 15.16
CA ASP A 363 -1.86 29.24 14.57
C ASP A 363 -1.32 28.87 13.18
N GLY A 364 -0.95 27.59 12.99
CA GLY A 364 -0.50 27.08 11.70
C GLY A 364 -1.49 27.34 10.56
N ALA A 365 -2.80 27.41 10.84
CA ALA A 365 -3.81 27.74 9.82
C ALA A 365 -3.69 29.19 9.31
N ASN A 366 -3.22 30.11 10.15
CA ASN A 366 -2.96 31.51 9.73
C ASN A 366 -1.68 31.62 8.88
N PHE A 367 -0.65 30.85 9.17
CA PHE A 367 0.54 30.74 8.31
C PHE A 367 0.22 30.00 7.01
N ALA A 368 -0.64 28.99 7.04
CA ALA A 368 -1.06 28.20 5.88
C ALA A 368 -1.56 29.10 4.73
N ALA A 369 -2.31 30.16 5.06
CA ALA A 369 -2.82 31.13 4.07
C ALA A 369 -1.72 31.90 3.31
N ARG A 370 -0.47 31.83 3.77
CA ARG A 370 0.70 32.54 3.22
C ARG A 370 1.69 31.62 2.50
N ILE A 371 1.45 30.31 2.48
CA ILE A 371 2.30 29.35 1.77
C ILE A 371 2.24 29.56 0.27
N ARG A 372 3.39 29.57 -0.38
CA ARG A 372 3.54 29.80 -1.84
C ARG A 372 4.11 28.60 -2.60
N CYS A 373 4.66 27.61 -1.89
CA CYS A 373 5.22 26.40 -2.52
C CYS A 373 4.21 25.25 -2.56
N PRO A 374 4.35 24.27 -3.46
CA PRO A 374 3.61 23.01 -3.44
C PRO A 374 3.69 22.30 -2.10
N VAL A 375 2.55 21.75 -1.63
CA VAL A 375 2.46 21.10 -0.30
C VAL A 375 1.71 19.79 -0.36
N ARG A 376 2.19 18.80 0.40
CA ARG A 376 1.46 17.57 0.72
C ARG A 376 1.31 17.44 2.24
N VAL A 377 0.12 17.00 2.67
CA VAL A 377 -0.19 16.82 4.10
C VAL A 377 -0.66 15.38 4.30
N ALA A 378 -0.17 14.70 5.34
CA ALA A 378 -0.71 13.42 5.78
C ALA A 378 -1.55 13.63 7.03
N VAL A 379 -2.75 13.03 7.09
CA VAL A 379 -3.68 13.13 8.21
C VAL A 379 -4.16 11.76 8.65
N GLY A 380 -4.08 11.45 9.95
CA GLY A 380 -4.67 10.24 10.54
C GLY A 380 -6.13 10.47 10.93
N PHE A 381 -7.07 9.66 10.40
CA PHE A 381 -8.50 9.83 10.72
C PHE A 381 -8.86 9.40 12.15
N ALA A 382 -8.00 8.63 12.80
CA ALA A 382 -8.11 8.23 14.19
C ALA A 382 -7.11 8.96 15.12
N ASP A 383 -6.48 10.04 14.66
CA ASP A 383 -5.49 10.80 15.42
C ASP A 383 -6.17 11.64 16.50
N THR A 384 -5.93 11.28 17.76
CA THR A 384 -6.46 12.00 18.94
C THR A 384 -5.51 13.07 19.46
N THR A 385 -4.28 13.13 18.96
CA THR A 385 -3.27 14.14 19.31
C THR A 385 -3.37 15.35 18.38
N CYS A 386 -3.20 15.10 17.07
CA CYS A 386 -3.40 16.11 16.03
C CYS A 386 -4.72 15.81 15.30
N ALA A 387 -5.82 16.24 15.90
CA ALA A 387 -7.17 15.91 15.46
C ALA A 387 -7.35 16.20 13.95
N PRO A 388 -7.97 15.29 13.17
CA PRO A 388 -8.06 15.43 11.73
C PRO A 388 -8.79 16.70 11.30
N GLY A 389 -9.77 17.17 12.09
CA GLY A 389 -10.46 18.42 11.81
C GLY A 389 -9.56 19.66 11.89
N ALA A 390 -8.61 19.69 12.83
CA ALA A 390 -7.65 20.78 12.97
C ALA A 390 -6.61 20.77 11.82
N VAL A 391 -6.18 19.57 11.41
CA VAL A 391 -5.26 19.42 10.26
C VAL A 391 -5.93 19.88 8.96
N TYR A 392 -7.19 19.51 8.75
CA TYR A 392 -7.95 19.91 7.57
C TYR A 392 -8.23 21.42 7.52
N ALA A 393 -8.53 22.05 8.66
CA ALA A 393 -8.72 23.49 8.74
C ALA A 393 -7.49 24.28 8.26
N ALA A 394 -6.28 23.82 8.63
CA ALA A 394 -5.04 24.41 8.15
C ALA A 394 -4.78 24.05 6.67
N TYR A 395 -4.98 22.80 6.25
CA TYR A 395 -4.83 22.37 4.86
C TYR A 395 -5.73 23.16 3.90
N ASN A 396 -6.99 23.37 4.27
CA ASN A 396 -7.95 24.09 3.45
C ASN A 396 -7.54 25.56 3.25
N ALA A 397 -6.89 26.17 4.25
CA ALA A 397 -6.39 27.54 4.20
C ALA A 397 -5.19 27.73 3.24
N ILE A 398 -4.52 26.68 2.78
CA ILE A 398 -3.39 26.78 1.83
C ILE A 398 -3.91 27.24 0.45
N PRO A 399 -3.40 28.38 -0.10
CA PRO A 399 -3.94 28.97 -1.33
C PRO A 399 -3.40 28.33 -2.61
N VAL A 400 -2.27 27.61 -2.56
CA VAL A 400 -1.64 27.06 -3.76
C VAL A 400 -2.47 25.95 -4.39
N LYS A 401 -2.50 25.89 -5.72
CA LYS A 401 -3.25 24.87 -6.47
C LYS A 401 -2.60 23.48 -6.35
N ASP A 402 -1.27 23.41 -6.34
CA ASP A 402 -0.54 22.16 -6.17
C ASP A 402 -0.44 21.81 -4.67
N LYS A 403 -1.57 21.47 -4.08
CA LYS A 403 -1.67 20.91 -2.74
C LYS A 403 -2.38 19.55 -2.76
N GLY A 404 -2.04 18.68 -1.83
CA GLY A 404 -2.71 17.37 -1.69
C GLY A 404 -2.70 16.89 -0.26
N ILE A 405 -3.70 16.07 0.10
CA ILE A 405 -3.81 15.46 1.42
C ILE A 405 -3.94 13.95 1.28
N VAL A 406 -3.21 13.21 2.11
CA VAL A 406 -3.20 11.75 2.14
C VAL A 406 -3.88 11.28 3.43
N HIS A 407 -4.83 10.35 3.29
CA HIS A 407 -5.69 9.90 4.37
C HIS A 407 -5.17 8.62 5.01
N GLY A 408 -4.88 8.67 6.30
CA GLY A 408 -4.60 7.52 7.15
C GLY A 408 -5.90 6.97 7.75
N ILE A 409 -6.65 6.20 6.98
CA ILE A 409 -7.91 5.59 7.44
C ILE A 409 -7.60 4.60 8.56
N GLY A 410 -8.30 4.75 9.72
CA GLY A 410 -8.05 3.94 10.90
C GLY A 410 -6.71 4.18 11.60
N MET A 411 -5.89 5.11 11.10
CA MET A 411 -4.58 5.43 11.66
C MET A 411 -4.65 6.60 12.64
N GLY A 412 -3.95 6.48 13.78
CA GLY A 412 -3.75 7.53 14.76
C GLY A 412 -2.47 8.33 14.52
N HIS A 413 -1.94 8.93 15.60
CA HIS A 413 -0.74 9.77 15.54
C HIS A 413 0.55 9.04 15.15
N GLY A 414 0.59 7.72 15.22
CA GLY A 414 1.73 6.87 14.86
C GLY A 414 1.76 6.38 13.40
N CYS A 415 1.04 7.00 12.49
CA CYS A 415 0.89 6.56 11.09
C CYS A 415 2.12 6.81 10.18
N PHE A 416 3.29 7.01 10.73
CA PHE A 416 4.48 7.54 10.04
C PHE A 416 5.04 6.67 8.90
N GLY A 417 4.98 5.34 9.03
CA GLY A 417 5.74 4.45 8.16
C GLY A 417 5.35 4.50 6.67
N THR A 418 4.08 4.34 6.38
CA THR A 418 3.56 4.28 4.99
C THR A 418 3.54 5.64 4.30
N PHE A 419 3.22 6.71 5.04
CA PHE A 419 3.19 8.06 4.46
C PHE A 419 4.56 8.69 4.32
N TYR A 420 5.48 8.37 5.25
CA TYR A 420 6.81 8.96 5.27
C TYR A 420 7.56 8.70 3.97
N GLN A 421 7.44 7.50 3.43
CA GLN A 421 8.11 7.13 2.19
C GLN A 421 7.49 7.85 0.99
N ALA A 422 6.17 7.78 0.80
CA ALA A 422 5.50 8.37 -0.35
C ALA A 422 5.63 9.91 -0.40
N LEU A 423 5.40 10.60 0.72
CA LEU A 423 5.53 12.05 0.77
C LEU A 423 6.99 12.52 0.76
N GLY A 424 7.88 11.78 1.44
CA GLY A 424 9.32 12.08 1.45
C GLY A 424 9.92 11.98 0.05
N ASP A 425 9.51 10.99 -0.72
CA ASP A 425 9.92 10.83 -2.11
C ASP A 425 9.34 11.94 -3.00
N TRP A 426 8.07 12.32 -2.79
CA TRP A 426 7.48 13.46 -3.47
C TRP A 426 8.23 14.77 -3.18
N VAL A 427 8.63 15.02 -1.94
CA VAL A 427 9.44 16.19 -1.56
C VAL A 427 10.82 16.15 -2.22
N ARG A 428 11.50 15.01 -2.17
CA ARG A 428 12.85 14.87 -2.71
C ARG A 428 12.93 14.88 -4.23
N ASN A 429 11.83 14.58 -4.92
CA ASN A 429 11.75 14.58 -6.39
C ASN A 429 11.42 15.95 -6.98
N ASP A 430 11.32 17.01 -6.18
CA ASP A 430 11.11 18.35 -6.69
C ASP A 430 12.30 18.80 -7.54
N GLY A 431 12.03 19.55 -8.58
CA GLY A 431 13.07 20.01 -9.50
C GLY A 431 13.68 18.94 -10.41
N ARG A 432 13.39 17.66 -10.19
CA ARG A 432 13.65 16.57 -11.16
C ARG A 432 12.49 16.40 -12.15
N ALA A 433 11.54 17.30 -12.22
CA ALA A 433 10.57 17.39 -13.30
C ALA A 433 11.22 17.68 -14.67
N ARG A 434 12.52 17.91 -14.71
CA ARG A 434 13.44 17.64 -15.82
C ARG A 434 14.39 16.53 -15.40
N ALA A 435 13.87 15.34 -15.12
CA ALA A 435 14.66 14.14 -15.24
C ALA A 435 15.40 14.25 -16.60
N ALA A 436 16.73 14.20 -16.57
CA ALA A 436 17.51 14.32 -17.78
C ALA A 436 16.92 13.35 -18.82
N THR A 437 16.41 13.86 -19.90
CA THR A 437 15.97 13.02 -21.02
C THR A 437 17.19 12.80 -21.89
N VAL A 438 17.67 11.58 -21.94
CA VAL A 438 18.81 11.15 -22.74
C VAL A 438 18.28 10.33 -23.90
N THR A 439 18.66 10.73 -25.11
CA THR A 439 18.46 9.92 -26.32
C THR A 439 19.82 9.52 -26.81
N LEU A 440 20.07 8.22 -26.94
CA LEU A 440 21.34 7.71 -27.46
C LEU A 440 21.28 7.53 -28.97
N ASP A 441 22.36 7.89 -29.60
CA ASP A 441 22.59 7.49 -31.01
C ASP A 441 23.24 6.11 -31.00
N LEU A 442 22.42 5.09 -31.21
CA LEU A 442 22.77 3.68 -31.15
C LEU A 442 22.49 3.01 -32.50
N PRO A 443 23.23 1.95 -32.85
CA PRO A 443 22.84 1.07 -33.95
C PRO A 443 21.39 0.60 -33.81
N LYS A 444 20.62 0.74 -34.89
CA LYS A 444 19.18 0.43 -34.97
C LYS A 444 18.90 -0.73 -35.93
N ASP A 445 19.91 -1.52 -36.23
CA ASP A 445 19.95 -2.56 -37.26
C ASP A 445 19.45 -3.93 -36.80
N GLY A 446 19.23 -4.09 -35.48
CA GLY A 446 18.84 -5.37 -34.89
C GLY A 446 19.94 -6.44 -34.92
N ALA A 447 21.16 -6.06 -35.25
CA ALA A 447 22.30 -6.96 -35.40
C ALA A 447 23.47 -6.58 -34.50
N THR A 448 23.76 -5.30 -34.33
CA THR A 448 24.84 -4.79 -33.48
C THR A 448 24.39 -4.74 -32.02
N PRO A 449 25.03 -5.45 -31.07
CA PRO A 449 24.65 -5.42 -29.67
C PRO A 449 24.87 -4.06 -29.05
N VAL A 450 23.82 -3.52 -28.38
CA VAL A 450 23.85 -2.22 -27.71
C VAL A 450 23.73 -2.32 -26.15
N THR A 451 23.81 -3.53 -25.61
CA THR A 451 23.57 -3.82 -24.16
C THR A 451 24.45 -2.96 -23.25
N ALA A 452 25.76 -2.90 -23.53
CA ALA A 452 26.70 -2.14 -22.70
C ALA A 452 26.43 -0.63 -22.70
N ALA A 453 26.09 -0.07 -23.88
CA ALA A 453 25.76 1.35 -24.00
C ALA A 453 24.45 1.70 -23.30
N LEU A 454 23.42 0.85 -23.41
CA LEU A 454 22.15 1.01 -22.68
C LEU A 454 22.36 0.92 -21.17
N GLN A 455 23.10 -0.09 -20.70
CA GLN A 455 23.36 -0.24 -19.27
C GLN A 455 24.15 0.94 -18.70
N LYS A 456 25.17 1.40 -19.44
CA LYS A 456 25.94 2.58 -19.03
C LYS A 456 25.04 3.82 -18.91
N ALA A 457 24.17 4.07 -19.87
CA ALA A 457 23.25 5.22 -19.80
C ALA A 457 22.26 5.12 -18.63
N ILE A 458 21.76 3.90 -18.33
CA ILE A 458 20.93 3.64 -17.15
C ILE A 458 21.70 3.94 -15.85
N ASP A 459 22.96 3.47 -15.77
CA ASP A 459 23.82 3.67 -14.59
C ASP A 459 24.18 5.17 -14.40
N ASP A 460 24.50 5.87 -15.49
CA ASP A 460 24.78 7.31 -15.50
C ASP A 460 23.56 8.13 -15.05
N LEU A 461 22.37 7.84 -15.60
CA LEU A 461 21.13 8.48 -15.22
C LEU A 461 20.80 8.25 -13.75
N SER A 462 20.91 7.03 -13.27
CA SER A 462 20.67 6.71 -11.85
C SER A 462 21.66 7.41 -10.95
N SER A 463 22.93 7.44 -11.33
CA SER A 463 24.01 8.14 -10.60
C SER A 463 23.80 9.66 -10.56
N ALA A 464 23.23 10.23 -11.63
CA ALA A 464 22.81 11.63 -11.71
C ALA A 464 21.52 11.90 -10.93
N GLY A 465 20.92 10.84 -10.35
CA GLY A 465 19.75 10.91 -9.50
C GLY A 465 18.45 10.58 -10.19
N GLY A 466 18.48 9.99 -11.36
CA GLY A 466 17.34 9.52 -12.15
C GLY A 466 17.19 10.26 -13.47
N GLY A 467 16.34 9.74 -14.34
CA GLY A 467 16.10 10.31 -15.65
C GLY A 467 15.32 9.41 -16.58
N LYS A 468 15.08 9.89 -17.79
CA LYS A 468 14.39 9.17 -18.85
C LYS A 468 15.38 8.84 -19.97
N LEU A 469 15.61 7.56 -20.21
CA LEU A 469 16.33 7.06 -21.39
C LEU A 469 15.31 6.80 -22.50
N VAL A 470 15.41 7.53 -23.58
CA VAL A 470 14.50 7.41 -24.73
C VAL A 470 15.18 6.65 -25.86
N LEU A 471 14.54 5.59 -26.31
CA LEU A 471 14.89 4.88 -27.53
C LEU A 471 13.91 5.28 -28.65
N PRO A 472 14.37 6.01 -29.67
CA PRO A 472 13.59 6.33 -30.87
C PRO A 472 13.20 5.08 -31.66
N ALA A 473 12.39 5.22 -32.70
CA ALA A 473 12.08 4.14 -33.63
C ALA A 473 13.34 3.48 -34.17
N GLY A 474 13.37 2.15 -34.14
CA GLY A 474 14.52 1.31 -34.56
C GLY A 474 14.56 -0.02 -33.82
N THR A 475 15.40 -0.94 -34.26
CA THR A 475 15.58 -2.26 -33.66
C THR A 475 16.92 -2.33 -32.93
N TYR A 476 16.89 -2.56 -31.62
CA TYR A 476 18.05 -2.52 -30.72
C TYR A 476 18.33 -3.93 -30.20
N LEU A 477 19.38 -4.61 -30.72
CA LEU A 477 19.80 -5.91 -30.20
C LEU A 477 20.41 -5.77 -28.80
N THR A 478 19.83 -6.43 -27.80
CA THR A 478 20.32 -6.36 -26.42
C THR A 478 20.25 -7.70 -25.71
N GLY A 479 21.18 -7.96 -24.80
CA GLY A 479 21.02 -8.91 -23.71
C GLY A 479 20.16 -8.34 -22.58
N GLY A 480 20.41 -8.80 -21.35
CA GLY A 480 19.73 -8.26 -20.18
C GLY A 480 20.22 -6.87 -19.79
N ILE A 481 19.31 -5.91 -19.67
CA ILE A 481 19.56 -4.58 -19.10
C ILE A 481 18.79 -4.41 -17.80
N PHE A 482 19.41 -3.72 -16.82
CA PHE A 482 18.84 -3.58 -15.48
C PHE A 482 18.62 -2.12 -15.13
N LEU A 483 17.35 -1.74 -14.99
CA LEU A 483 16.97 -0.41 -14.51
C LEU A 483 17.46 -0.20 -13.08
N LYS A 484 17.90 1.01 -12.81
CA LYS A 484 18.38 1.47 -11.50
C LYS A 484 17.42 2.52 -10.93
N ASP A 485 17.66 2.92 -9.69
CA ASP A 485 16.83 3.89 -8.99
C ASP A 485 16.48 5.10 -9.85
N ARG A 486 15.19 5.40 -9.94
CA ARG A 486 14.60 6.56 -10.61
C ARG A 486 14.90 6.68 -12.11
N VAL A 487 15.12 5.56 -12.77
CA VAL A 487 15.31 5.53 -14.23
C VAL A 487 14.03 5.04 -14.93
N THR A 488 13.57 5.82 -15.88
CA THR A 488 12.54 5.46 -16.85
C THR A 488 13.19 5.08 -18.17
N LEU A 489 12.95 3.86 -18.63
CA LEU A 489 13.23 3.46 -20.01
C LEU A 489 11.97 3.70 -20.85
N TYR A 490 12.06 4.58 -21.83
CA TYR A 490 10.97 4.94 -22.72
C TYR A 490 11.22 4.43 -24.13
N LEU A 491 10.36 3.56 -24.60
CA LEU A 491 10.39 3.02 -25.96
C LEU A 491 9.41 3.81 -26.82
N ALA A 492 9.91 4.65 -27.71
CA ALA A 492 9.05 5.40 -28.62
C ALA A 492 8.31 4.43 -29.57
N LYS A 493 7.22 4.91 -30.16
CA LYS A 493 6.50 4.14 -31.20
C LYS A 493 7.45 3.67 -32.31
N GLY A 494 7.45 2.38 -32.59
CA GLY A 494 8.36 1.75 -33.56
C GLY A 494 9.75 1.43 -32.99
N ALA A 495 10.03 1.67 -31.70
CA ALA A 495 11.24 1.15 -31.06
C ALA A 495 11.03 -0.31 -30.65
N THR A 496 12.01 -1.17 -30.95
CA THR A 496 12.02 -2.58 -30.54
C THR A 496 13.32 -2.90 -29.81
N LEU A 497 13.20 -3.29 -28.53
CA LEU A 497 14.27 -3.99 -27.80
C LEU A 497 14.23 -5.45 -28.23
N LEU A 498 15.22 -5.88 -29.00
CA LEU A 498 15.32 -7.22 -29.55
C LEU A 498 16.27 -8.06 -28.67
N GLY A 499 15.73 -9.03 -27.96
CA GLY A 499 16.49 -9.88 -27.05
C GLY A 499 17.55 -10.70 -27.79
N SER A 500 18.72 -10.90 -27.16
CA SER A 500 19.75 -11.83 -27.67
C SER A 500 19.21 -13.27 -27.69
N THR A 501 19.65 -14.06 -28.66
CA THR A 501 19.36 -15.50 -28.70
C THR A 501 20.36 -16.34 -27.88
N ASN A 502 21.43 -15.71 -27.40
CA ASN A 502 22.39 -16.34 -26.51
C ASN A 502 22.02 -16.11 -25.03
N HIS A 503 21.71 -17.17 -24.31
CA HIS A 503 21.31 -17.10 -22.89
C HIS A 503 22.40 -16.53 -21.97
N LEU A 504 23.66 -16.53 -22.36
CA LEU A 504 24.80 -15.98 -21.61
C LEU A 504 24.77 -14.43 -21.57
N ASP A 505 24.08 -13.79 -22.51
CA ASP A 505 23.93 -12.33 -22.56
C ASP A 505 22.93 -11.81 -21.53
N TYR A 506 22.26 -12.72 -20.79
CA TYR A 506 21.29 -12.39 -19.74
C TYR A 506 21.89 -12.69 -18.37
N ALA A 507 22.70 -11.80 -17.84
CA ALA A 507 23.31 -11.98 -16.51
C ALA A 507 22.23 -12.05 -15.39
N GLY A 508 22.49 -12.84 -14.36
CA GLY A 508 21.69 -12.87 -13.15
C GLY A 508 20.26 -13.36 -13.33
N HIS A 509 19.28 -12.49 -13.37
CA HIS A 509 17.84 -12.80 -13.31
C HIS A 509 17.19 -13.14 -14.66
N LYS A 510 17.94 -13.23 -15.73
CA LYS A 510 17.51 -13.69 -17.07
C LYS A 510 16.23 -12.97 -17.56
N ALA A 511 16.35 -11.70 -17.86
CA ALA A 511 15.30 -10.91 -18.51
C ALA A 511 15.90 -9.90 -19.49
N VAL A 512 15.16 -9.52 -20.53
CA VAL A 512 15.56 -8.46 -21.45
C VAL A 512 15.60 -7.12 -20.72
N VAL A 513 14.55 -6.79 -19.95
CA VAL A 513 14.50 -5.62 -19.07
C VAL A 513 14.27 -6.10 -17.66
N GLY A 514 15.12 -5.70 -16.73
CA GLY A 514 14.96 -6.06 -15.32
C GLY A 514 15.23 -4.92 -14.37
N ALA A 515 14.89 -5.11 -13.09
CA ALA A 515 15.34 -4.29 -11.98
C ALA A 515 15.43 -5.15 -10.71
N VAL A 516 16.41 -4.86 -9.86
CA VAL A 516 16.62 -5.59 -8.60
C VAL A 516 16.85 -4.60 -7.47
N LYS A 517 15.99 -4.66 -6.44
CA LYS A 517 16.05 -3.79 -5.26
C LYS A 517 16.11 -2.29 -5.62
N ALA A 518 15.55 -1.91 -6.76
CA ALA A 518 15.54 -0.55 -7.25
C ALA A 518 14.20 0.14 -6.91
N ARG A 519 14.22 1.47 -6.88
CA ARG A 519 13.06 2.31 -6.54
C ARG A 519 12.70 3.24 -7.69
N HIS A 520 11.38 3.46 -7.88
CA HIS A 520 10.85 4.38 -8.91
C HIS A 520 11.39 4.05 -10.30
N VAL A 521 11.24 2.81 -10.71
CA VAL A 521 11.65 2.35 -12.04
C VAL A 521 10.47 2.27 -12.98
N ALA A 522 10.67 2.63 -14.25
CA ALA A 522 9.62 2.56 -15.22
C ALA A 522 10.10 2.04 -16.57
N LEU A 523 9.24 1.25 -17.22
CA LEU A 523 9.30 0.90 -18.63
C LEU A 523 8.04 1.46 -19.29
N GLU A 524 8.18 2.46 -20.14
CA GLU A 524 7.05 3.21 -20.70
C GLU A 524 7.18 3.37 -22.22
N GLY A 525 6.08 3.74 -22.86
CA GLY A 525 6.05 4.13 -24.27
C GLY A 525 5.13 3.25 -25.12
N GLU A 526 5.30 3.31 -26.44
CA GLU A 526 4.51 2.56 -27.43
C GLU A 526 5.37 1.55 -28.22
N GLY A 527 6.57 1.27 -27.72
CA GLY A 527 7.50 0.34 -28.36
C GLY A 527 7.32 -1.11 -27.88
N THR A 528 8.22 -1.97 -28.34
CA THR A 528 8.14 -3.43 -28.14
C THR A 528 9.40 -3.96 -27.42
N VAL A 529 9.19 -4.90 -26.51
CA VAL A 529 10.24 -5.79 -26.00
C VAL A 529 9.99 -7.18 -26.58
N ASP A 530 10.83 -7.60 -27.51
CA ASP A 530 10.77 -8.93 -28.12
C ASP A 530 11.86 -9.84 -27.53
N GLY A 531 11.42 -10.82 -26.75
CA GLY A 531 12.32 -11.76 -26.10
C GLY A 531 12.97 -12.79 -27.04
N ARG A 532 12.48 -13.00 -28.28
CA ARG A 532 12.92 -14.07 -29.19
C ARG A 532 13.01 -15.45 -28.55
N GLY A 533 12.08 -15.77 -27.66
CA GLY A 533 12.10 -16.96 -26.82
C GLY A 533 12.06 -18.30 -27.52
N TRP A 534 11.68 -18.28 -28.80
CA TRP A 534 11.75 -19.45 -29.67
C TRP A 534 13.19 -19.95 -29.92
N ALA A 535 14.20 -19.13 -29.65
CA ALA A 535 15.61 -19.51 -29.74
C ALA A 535 16.11 -20.30 -28.52
N ALA A 536 15.37 -20.25 -27.41
CA ALA A 536 15.64 -21.06 -26.21
C ALA A 536 15.09 -22.49 -26.39
N PRO A 537 15.59 -23.49 -25.60
CA PRO A 537 15.01 -24.83 -25.63
C PRO A 537 13.50 -24.82 -25.41
N VAL A 538 12.73 -25.31 -26.38
CA VAL A 538 11.25 -25.38 -26.32
C VAL A 538 10.85 -26.63 -25.53
N ARG A 539 10.97 -26.55 -24.21
CA ARG A 539 10.67 -27.63 -23.28
C ARG A 539 10.23 -27.09 -21.93
N ASP A 540 9.21 -27.71 -21.32
CA ASP A 540 8.75 -27.38 -19.99
C ASP A 540 9.88 -27.50 -18.96
N GLY A 541 10.00 -26.50 -18.07
CA GLY A 541 11.04 -26.44 -17.05
C GLY A 541 12.48 -26.36 -17.59
N ALA A 542 12.70 -26.12 -18.90
CA ALA A 542 14.04 -26.00 -19.46
C ALA A 542 14.86 -24.90 -18.76
N PRO A 543 16.16 -25.14 -18.46
CA PRO A 543 17.01 -24.11 -17.88
C PRO A 543 17.34 -23.02 -18.89
N ASN A 544 17.89 -21.92 -18.40
CA ASN A 544 18.45 -20.85 -19.24
C ASN A 544 17.45 -20.16 -20.18
N ARG A 545 16.19 -20.05 -19.77
CA ARG A 545 15.15 -19.30 -20.45
C ARG A 545 15.00 -17.91 -19.81
N TRP A 546 14.82 -16.88 -20.63
CA TRP A 546 14.69 -15.48 -20.18
C TRP A 546 13.28 -14.96 -20.37
N LYS A 547 12.97 -13.92 -19.60
CA LYS A 547 11.69 -13.20 -19.60
C LYS A 547 11.79 -11.95 -20.46
N CYS A 548 10.66 -11.37 -20.84
CA CYS A 548 10.68 -9.99 -21.33
C CYS A 548 11.01 -9.01 -20.20
N CYS A 549 10.28 -9.11 -19.07
CA CYS A 549 10.49 -8.22 -17.92
C CYS A 549 10.60 -9.00 -16.62
N PHE A 550 11.50 -8.55 -15.71
CA PHE A 550 11.63 -9.09 -14.35
C PHE A 550 11.99 -8.02 -13.33
N PHE A 551 11.12 -7.80 -12.36
CA PHE A 551 11.32 -6.87 -11.26
C PHE A 551 11.38 -7.64 -9.96
N PHE A 552 12.47 -7.48 -9.20
CA PHE A 552 12.68 -8.23 -7.95
C PHE A 552 12.98 -7.30 -6.78
N ARG A 553 12.13 -7.35 -5.74
CA ARG A 553 12.24 -6.52 -4.52
C ARG A 553 12.34 -5.03 -4.83
N CYS A 554 11.63 -4.58 -5.86
CA CYS A 554 11.57 -3.19 -6.25
C CYS A 554 10.40 -2.47 -5.55
N THR A 555 10.52 -1.16 -5.42
CA THR A 555 9.46 -0.30 -4.90
C THR A 555 9.08 0.73 -5.94
N ASP A 556 7.78 0.93 -6.14
CA ASP A 556 7.20 1.83 -7.17
C ASP A 556 7.72 1.48 -8.57
N VAL A 557 7.15 0.41 -9.12
CA VAL A 557 7.43 -0.10 -10.47
C VAL A 557 6.31 0.30 -11.39
N ARG A 558 6.63 0.84 -12.57
CA ARG A 558 5.64 1.16 -13.60
C ARG A 558 5.98 0.50 -14.92
N VAL A 559 5.00 -0.15 -15.55
CA VAL A 559 5.06 -0.66 -16.92
C VAL A 559 3.85 -0.14 -17.68
N GLU A 560 4.06 0.72 -18.67
CA GLU A 560 2.94 1.44 -19.30
C GLU A 560 3.07 1.57 -20.82
N GLY A 561 2.02 1.16 -21.56
CA GLY A 561 1.84 1.39 -22.99
C GLY A 561 2.62 0.45 -23.90
N VAL A 562 3.57 -0.31 -23.39
CA VAL A 562 4.49 -1.14 -24.18
C VAL A 562 3.89 -2.48 -24.60
N THR A 563 4.43 -3.05 -25.68
CA THR A 563 4.17 -4.43 -26.11
C THR A 563 5.30 -5.35 -25.64
N LEU A 564 4.94 -6.47 -25.00
CA LEU A 564 5.86 -7.51 -24.56
C LEU A 564 5.55 -8.78 -25.36
N THR A 565 6.55 -9.31 -26.06
CA THR A 565 6.29 -10.46 -26.93
C THR A 565 7.43 -11.48 -26.94
N ASN A 566 7.10 -12.71 -27.32
CA ASN A 566 8.03 -13.82 -27.53
C ASN A 566 9.00 -14.07 -26.36
N PRO A 567 8.55 -14.18 -25.10
CA PRO A 567 9.46 -14.56 -24.01
C PRO A 567 9.93 -16.01 -24.17
N ALA A 568 11.08 -16.34 -23.60
CA ALA A 568 11.51 -17.74 -23.52
C ALA A 568 10.89 -18.48 -22.31
N SER A 569 10.29 -17.75 -21.39
CA SER A 569 9.63 -18.20 -20.17
C SER A 569 8.51 -17.22 -19.84
N TRP A 570 8.22 -16.93 -18.58
CA TRP A 570 7.25 -15.92 -18.15
C TRP A 570 7.47 -14.55 -18.80
N THR A 571 6.40 -13.83 -19.11
CA THR A 571 6.53 -12.58 -19.87
C THR A 571 6.91 -11.40 -18.98
N CYS A 572 6.08 -11.11 -17.98
CA CYS A 572 6.30 -9.99 -17.06
C CYS A 572 6.12 -10.45 -15.61
N TYR A 573 7.22 -10.51 -14.88
CA TYR A 573 7.21 -11.02 -13.50
C TYR A 573 7.60 -9.95 -12.49
N PHE A 574 6.68 -9.66 -11.56
CA PHE A 574 6.88 -8.83 -10.38
C PHE A 574 7.05 -9.72 -9.15
N LYS A 575 8.28 -9.83 -8.63
CA LYS A 575 8.61 -10.70 -7.51
C LYS A 575 9.00 -9.90 -6.26
N GLU A 576 8.27 -10.09 -5.17
CA GLU A 576 8.49 -9.41 -3.88
C GLU A 576 8.62 -7.89 -4.03
N CYS A 577 7.88 -7.29 -4.97
CA CYS A 577 7.82 -5.84 -5.15
C CYS A 577 6.71 -5.22 -4.26
N ASP A 578 6.81 -3.91 -4.04
CA ASP A 578 5.80 -3.12 -3.31
C ASP A 578 5.46 -1.84 -4.11
N GLY A 579 4.20 -1.68 -4.48
CA GLY A 579 3.75 -0.63 -5.37
C GLY A 579 4.09 -0.93 -6.83
N VAL A 580 3.16 -1.55 -7.56
CA VAL A 580 3.30 -1.89 -8.98
C VAL A 580 2.11 -1.33 -9.76
N LEU A 581 2.38 -0.64 -10.85
CA LEU A 581 1.39 -0.22 -11.83
C LEU A 581 1.75 -0.80 -13.20
N ALA A 582 0.87 -1.64 -13.75
CA ALA A 582 0.90 -2.03 -15.17
C ALA A 582 -0.37 -1.50 -15.86
N ARG A 583 -0.22 -0.66 -16.88
CA ARG A 583 -1.35 -0.02 -17.56
C ARG A 583 -1.15 -0.03 -19.08
N LYS A 584 -2.22 -0.36 -19.82
CA LYS A 584 -2.23 -0.37 -21.28
C LYS A 584 -1.08 -1.20 -21.90
N VAL A 585 -0.68 -2.26 -21.21
CA VAL A 585 0.34 -3.18 -21.68
C VAL A 585 -0.31 -4.22 -22.58
N THR A 586 0.34 -4.49 -23.74
CA THR A 586 -0.05 -5.60 -24.61
C THR A 586 0.94 -6.73 -24.46
N ILE A 587 0.46 -7.92 -24.12
CA ILE A 587 1.26 -9.14 -24.06
C ILE A 587 0.82 -10.09 -25.16
N PHE A 588 1.78 -10.57 -25.96
CA PHE A 588 1.59 -11.63 -26.94
C PHE A 588 2.68 -12.70 -26.73
N SER A 589 2.29 -13.84 -26.15
CA SER A 589 3.23 -14.76 -25.51
C SER A 589 2.98 -16.21 -25.91
N HIS A 590 3.48 -16.60 -27.13
CA HIS A 590 3.28 -17.93 -27.71
C HIS A 590 4.58 -18.56 -28.24
N ALA A 591 5.76 -18.09 -27.78
CA ALA A 591 7.04 -18.52 -28.37
C ALA A 591 7.62 -19.78 -27.73
N ASN A 592 7.25 -20.11 -26.49
CA ASN A 592 7.86 -21.21 -25.74
C ASN A 592 6.90 -21.74 -24.67
N TYR A 593 7.32 -22.71 -23.86
CA TYR A 593 6.59 -23.18 -22.68
C TYR A 593 6.64 -22.17 -21.53
N ASN A 594 5.65 -22.20 -20.63
CA ASN A 594 5.50 -21.31 -19.49
C ASN A 594 5.56 -19.83 -19.92
N ASN A 595 4.85 -19.54 -20.99
CA ASN A 595 4.71 -18.19 -21.52
C ASN A 595 3.52 -17.48 -20.85
N ASP A 596 3.55 -17.42 -19.49
CA ASP A 596 2.55 -16.71 -18.70
C ASP A 596 2.55 -15.22 -19.08
N GLY A 597 1.42 -14.56 -18.91
CA GLY A 597 1.29 -13.12 -19.17
C GLY A 597 1.92 -12.29 -18.04
N PHE A 598 1.15 -12.07 -16.97
CA PHE A 598 1.62 -11.40 -15.78
C PHE A 598 1.75 -12.38 -14.60
N ASP A 599 2.96 -12.55 -14.09
CA ASP A 599 3.24 -13.24 -12.83
C ASP A 599 3.38 -12.23 -11.68
N ILE A 600 2.60 -12.39 -10.60
CA ILE A 600 2.46 -11.37 -9.58
C ILE A 600 2.70 -11.96 -8.19
N ASP A 601 3.93 -11.87 -7.69
CA ASP A 601 4.32 -12.22 -6.31
C ASP A 601 4.71 -10.93 -5.58
N SER A 602 3.74 -10.02 -5.37
CA SER A 602 4.01 -8.64 -4.95
C SER A 602 2.83 -8.04 -4.17
N LYS A 603 3.06 -6.86 -3.56
CA LYS A 603 2.06 -6.10 -2.79
C LYS A 603 1.69 -4.80 -3.48
N ASN A 604 0.46 -4.32 -3.21
CA ASN A 604 -0.02 -3.03 -3.70
C ASN A 604 0.11 -2.92 -5.21
N VAL A 605 -0.54 -3.84 -5.93
CA VAL A 605 -0.42 -4.01 -7.39
C VAL A 605 -1.71 -3.55 -8.07
N LEU A 606 -1.59 -2.71 -9.10
CA LEU A 606 -2.66 -2.37 -10.02
C LEU A 606 -2.28 -2.76 -11.45
N ILE A 607 -3.08 -3.64 -12.07
CA ILE A 607 -3.00 -3.97 -13.50
C ILE A 607 -4.32 -3.54 -14.14
N GLU A 608 -4.27 -2.60 -15.09
CA GLU A 608 -5.49 -2.06 -15.69
C GLU A 608 -5.34 -1.78 -17.19
N ASP A 609 -6.46 -1.90 -17.90
CA ASP A 609 -6.57 -1.61 -19.33
C ASP A 609 -5.58 -2.42 -20.19
N CYS A 610 -5.18 -3.62 -19.76
CA CYS A 610 -4.20 -4.46 -20.45
C CYS A 610 -4.86 -5.49 -21.35
N THR A 611 -4.12 -5.89 -22.40
CA THR A 611 -4.48 -7.01 -23.28
C THR A 611 -3.43 -8.10 -23.16
N VAL A 612 -3.84 -9.31 -22.83
CA VAL A 612 -2.97 -10.48 -22.70
C VAL A 612 -3.46 -11.58 -23.62
N ASP A 613 -2.55 -12.15 -24.40
CA ASP A 613 -2.77 -13.35 -25.23
C ASP A 613 -1.57 -14.28 -25.04
N SER A 614 -1.75 -15.33 -24.24
CA SER A 614 -0.68 -16.18 -23.74
C SER A 614 -0.90 -17.66 -23.99
N ASP A 615 0.21 -18.39 -24.13
CA ASP A 615 0.18 -19.87 -24.25
C ASP A 615 0.09 -20.57 -22.88
N ASP A 616 0.40 -19.86 -21.78
CA ASP A 616 0.21 -20.29 -20.39
C ASP A 616 -0.72 -19.31 -19.64
N ASP A 617 -0.69 -19.25 -18.33
CA ASP A 617 -1.62 -18.46 -17.51
C ASP A 617 -1.57 -16.96 -17.89
N ALA A 618 -2.75 -16.30 -18.07
CA ALA A 618 -2.75 -14.90 -18.49
C ALA A 618 -2.49 -13.93 -17.32
N ILE A 619 -3.22 -14.07 -16.21
CA ILE A 619 -3.00 -13.34 -14.94
C ILE A 619 -2.73 -14.39 -13.86
N CYS A 620 -1.54 -14.34 -13.29
CA CYS A 620 -1.09 -15.38 -12.36
C CYS A 620 -0.46 -14.82 -11.06
N PRO A 621 -1.27 -14.45 -10.05
CA PRO A 621 -0.75 -14.25 -8.69
C PRO A 621 -0.03 -15.51 -8.20
N LYS A 622 1.24 -15.35 -7.78
CA LYS A 622 2.13 -16.40 -7.24
C LYS A 622 2.58 -16.04 -5.84
N SER A 623 2.92 -17.02 -5.03
CA SER A 623 3.45 -16.84 -3.68
C SER A 623 4.56 -17.85 -3.43
N ASP A 624 5.77 -17.52 -3.84
CA ASP A 624 6.94 -18.40 -3.77
C ASP A 624 7.59 -18.42 -2.38
N ASN A 625 7.58 -17.26 -1.70
CA ASN A 625 8.26 -17.06 -0.43
C ASN A 625 7.26 -17.21 0.74
N PRO A 626 7.47 -18.20 1.65
CA PRO A 626 6.57 -18.39 2.78
C PRO A 626 6.51 -17.20 3.75
N ASN A 627 7.50 -16.31 3.73
CA ASN A 627 7.59 -15.13 4.58
C ASN A 627 7.13 -13.84 3.89
N PHE A 628 6.61 -13.95 2.67
CA PHE A 628 6.09 -12.83 1.91
C PHE A 628 4.69 -13.18 1.38
N VAL A 629 3.68 -12.42 1.81
CA VAL A 629 2.30 -12.63 1.37
C VAL A 629 1.96 -11.58 0.31
N PRO A 630 1.74 -11.97 -0.94
CA PRO A 630 1.10 -11.10 -1.93
C PRO A 630 -0.25 -10.60 -1.44
N GLU A 631 -0.43 -9.28 -1.46
CA GLU A 631 -1.65 -8.65 -0.96
C GLU A 631 -1.99 -7.34 -1.67
N ASN A 632 -3.25 -6.94 -1.63
CA ASN A 632 -3.75 -5.72 -2.28
C ASN A 632 -3.46 -5.73 -3.78
N ILE A 633 -3.77 -6.84 -4.46
CA ILE A 633 -3.65 -6.96 -5.91
C ILE A 633 -5.01 -6.62 -6.53
N GLU A 634 -5.04 -5.62 -7.40
CA GLU A 634 -6.19 -5.28 -8.21
C GLU A 634 -5.86 -5.45 -9.69
N VAL A 635 -6.71 -6.21 -10.41
CA VAL A 635 -6.65 -6.35 -11.87
C VAL A 635 -8.02 -5.96 -12.43
N ARG A 636 -8.05 -5.01 -13.39
CA ARG A 636 -9.32 -4.51 -13.92
C ARG A 636 -9.26 -4.09 -15.38
N ASN A 637 -10.43 -4.11 -16.03
CA ASN A 637 -10.62 -3.63 -17.41
C ASN A 637 -9.71 -4.34 -18.41
N CYS A 638 -9.35 -5.61 -18.18
CA CYS A 638 -8.41 -6.34 -19.04
C CYS A 638 -9.14 -7.29 -19.99
N ARG A 639 -8.54 -7.46 -21.19
CA ARG A 639 -8.91 -8.50 -22.14
C ARG A 639 -7.88 -9.63 -22.02
N LEU A 640 -8.32 -10.80 -21.63
CA LEU A 640 -7.47 -11.94 -21.30
C LEU A 640 -7.74 -13.11 -22.23
N ALA A 641 -6.72 -13.60 -22.90
CA ALA A 641 -6.73 -14.81 -23.69
C ALA A 641 -5.63 -15.75 -23.20
N SER A 642 -5.94 -17.05 -23.09
CA SER A 642 -4.98 -18.05 -22.61
C SER A 642 -5.27 -19.44 -23.15
N ASN A 643 -4.21 -20.19 -23.40
CA ASN A 643 -4.29 -21.63 -23.62
C ASN A 643 -4.08 -22.45 -22.31
N CYS A 644 -4.00 -21.79 -21.16
CA CYS A 644 -3.94 -22.40 -19.84
C CYS A 644 -5.03 -21.78 -18.94
N ASN A 645 -4.74 -21.12 -17.84
CA ASN A 645 -5.74 -20.46 -17.05
C ASN A 645 -5.79 -18.97 -17.36
N PHE A 646 -7.01 -18.40 -17.39
CA PHE A 646 -7.15 -16.97 -17.67
C PHE A 646 -6.85 -16.12 -16.43
N ILE A 647 -7.38 -16.52 -15.28
CA ILE A 647 -7.14 -15.93 -13.96
C ILE A 647 -6.75 -17.08 -13.02
N LYS A 648 -5.52 -17.06 -12.50
CA LYS A 648 -5.04 -18.13 -11.64
C LYS A 648 -4.30 -17.59 -10.42
N PHE A 649 -4.73 -17.98 -9.24
CA PHE A 649 -3.98 -17.83 -8.00
C PHE A 649 -3.23 -19.14 -7.71
N GLY A 650 -1.91 -19.10 -7.74
CA GLY A 650 -1.07 -20.28 -7.58
C GLY A 650 -0.23 -20.57 -8.85
N THR A 651 0.24 -21.78 -9.09
CA THR A 651 0.21 -22.97 -8.22
C THR A 651 1.06 -22.76 -6.96
N SER A 652 2.14 -21.93 -7.06
CA SER A 652 2.97 -21.58 -5.91
C SER A 652 2.16 -20.75 -4.93
N SER A 653 1.94 -21.26 -3.70
CA SER A 653 1.03 -20.68 -2.72
C SER A 653 1.58 -20.67 -1.30
N ARG A 654 2.93 -20.67 -1.15
CA ARG A 654 3.61 -20.88 0.14
C ARG A 654 3.31 -19.81 1.20
N GLY A 655 3.25 -18.54 0.82
CA GLY A 655 2.90 -17.43 1.72
C GLY A 655 1.39 -17.14 1.77
N GLY A 656 0.64 -17.62 0.77
CA GLY A 656 -0.79 -17.34 0.60
C GLY A 656 -1.08 -16.08 -0.18
N PHE A 657 -2.35 -15.64 -0.18
CA PHE A 657 -2.84 -14.46 -0.90
C PHE A 657 -3.87 -13.74 -0.05
N ARG A 658 -3.86 -12.40 -0.04
CA ARG A 658 -4.77 -11.62 0.80
C ARG A 658 -5.28 -10.36 0.10
N ASN A 659 -6.58 -10.07 0.28
CA ASN A 659 -7.19 -8.80 -0.16
C ASN A 659 -6.98 -8.52 -1.66
N CYS A 660 -7.22 -9.53 -2.53
CA CYS A 660 -7.05 -9.37 -3.97
C CYS A 660 -8.39 -9.23 -4.67
N ARG A 661 -8.44 -8.42 -5.73
CA ARG A 661 -9.65 -8.14 -6.50
C ARG A 661 -9.35 -8.19 -8.00
N ILE A 662 -10.11 -9.00 -8.74
CA ILE A 662 -10.01 -9.07 -10.20
C ILE A 662 -11.41 -8.84 -10.77
N HIS A 663 -11.56 -7.83 -11.65
CA HIS A 663 -12.89 -7.42 -12.10
C HIS A 663 -12.92 -6.68 -13.44
N HIS A 664 -14.13 -6.60 -14.01
CA HIS A 664 -14.39 -5.94 -15.29
C HIS A 664 -13.46 -6.47 -16.40
N CYS A 665 -13.23 -7.79 -16.43
CA CYS A 665 -12.37 -8.43 -17.42
C CYS A 665 -13.20 -9.30 -18.38
N THR A 666 -12.72 -9.36 -19.62
CA THR A 666 -13.29 -10.25 -20.66
C THR A 666 -12.29 -11.35 -20.97
N LEU A 667 -12.72 -12.60 -20.80
CA LEU A 667 -11.94 -13.80 -21.13
C LEU A 667 -12.34 -14.29 -22.51
N VAL A 668 -11.37 -14.46 -23.41
CA VAL A 668 -11.60 -14.81 -24.82
C VAL A 668 -10.67 -15.93 -25.26
N PRO A 669 -11.01 -16.70 -26.29
CA PRO A 669 -10.09 -17.69 -26.84
C PRO A 669 -8.75 -17.07 -27.24
N ALA A 670 -7.65 -17.79 -27.01
CA ALA A 670 -6.34 -17.37 -27.47
C ALA A 670 -6.29 -17.27 -29.01
N SER A 671 -5.41 -16.45 -29.55
CA SER A 671 -5.28 -16.26 -31.00
C SER A 671 -4.52 -17.38 -31.69
N ARG A 672 -3.79 -18.20 -30.94
CA ARG A 672 -2.99 -19.33 -31.47
C ARG A 672 -3.20 -20.59 -30.65
N SER A 673 -2.98 -21.73 -31.30
CA SER A 673 -3.02 -23.03 -30.64
C SER A 673 -1.86 -23.23 -29.67
N ASN A 674 -2.12 -23.98 -28.63
CA ASN A 674 -1.15 -24.33 -27.58
C ASN A 674 0.00 -25.18 -28.14
N LEU A 675 1.24 -24.75 -27.87
CA LEU A 675 2.45 -25.50 -28.21
C LEU A 675 2.52 -26.86 -27.53
N ARG A 676 1.97 -26.98 -26.33
CA ARG A 676 2.01 -28.20 -25.50
C ARG A 676 0.96 -29.22 -25.92
N LYS A 677 -0.12 -28.81 -26.55
CA LYS A 677 -1.24 -29.65 -27.02
C LYS A 677 -1.85 -30.53 -25.92
N TRP A 678 -1.74 -30.15 -24.66
CA TRP A 678 -2.20 -30.96 -23.53
C TRP A 678 -3.74 -31.01 -23.43
N GLN A 679 -4.41 -29.96 -23.83
CA GLN A 679 -5.86 -29.85 -23.87
C GLN A 679 -6.53 -30.95 -24.71
N HIS A 680 -5.89 -31.42 -25.74
CA HIS A 680 -6.36 -32.53 -26.55
C HIS A 680 -6.44 -33.87 -25.81
N ARG A 681 -5.89 -33.92 -24.60
CA ARG A 681 -5.89 -35.12 -23.77
C ARG A 681 -7.11 -35.23 -22.87
N LEU A 682 -7.99 -34.22 -22.87
CA LEU A 682 -9.18 -34.19 -22.03
C LEU A 682 -10.42 -34.59 -22.81
N PRO A 683 -11.41 -35.24 -22.15
CA PRO A 683 -12.64 -35.65 -22.80
C PRO A 683 -13.40 -34.47 -23.41
N GLY A 684 -13.89 -34.65 -24.65
CA GLY A 684 -14.70 -33.65 -25.32
C GLY A 684 -14.01 -32.45 -25.88
N VAL A 685 -12.68 -32.30 -25.64
CA VAL A 685 -11.90 -31.17 -26.20
C VAL A 685 -11.45 -31.54 -27.61
N THR A 686 -11.91 -30.79 -28.58
CA THR A 686 -11.57 -30.94 -30.00
C THR A 686 -10.84 -29.74 -30.57
N ASP A 687 -11.01 -28.55 -29.96
CA ASP A 687 -10.37 -27.32 -30.40
C ASP A 687 -8.94 -27.23 -29.86
N PRO A 688 -7.92 -27.02 -30.69
CA PRO A 688 -6.54 -26.80 -30.27
C PRO A 688 -6.33 -25.47 -29.55
N ILE A 689 -7.25 -24.52 -29.67
CA ILE A 689 -7.23 -23.22 -28.99
C ILE A 689 -8.14 -23.29 -27.75
N THR A 690 -7.63 -23.90 -26.71
CA THR A 690 -8.45 -24.18 -25.51
C THR A 690 -7.64 -24.01 -24.22
N GLY A 691 -8.09 -23.09 -23.37
CA GLY A 691 -7.58 -22.92 -22.00
C GLY A 691 -8.13 -23.98 -21.03
N LEU A 692 -7.63 -24.01 -19.81
CA LEU A 692 -8.02 -24.95 -18.76
C LEU A 692 -9.20 -24.41 -17.96
N ALA A 693 -8.99 -23.34 -17.20
CA ALA A 693 -10.02 -22.74 -16.37
C ALA A 693 -10.12 -21.22 -16.56
N GLY A 694 -11.35 -20.71 -16.54
CA GLY A 694 -11.58 -19.27 -16.54
C GLY A 694 -11.05 -18.62 -15.26
N ILE A 695 -11.42 -19.16 -14.10
CA ILE A 695 -10.98 -18.73 -12.78
C ILE A 695 -10.44 -19.96 -12.03
N ALA A 696 -9.15 -19.94 -11.65
CA ALA A 696 -8.47 -20.97 -10.88
C ALA A 696 -7.97 -20.42 -9.54
N LEU A 697 -8.44 -20.97 -8.42
CA LEU A 697 -7.97 -20.65 -7.06
C LEU A 697 -7.27 -21.87 -6.47
N GLU A 698 -5.93 -21.85 -6.39
CA GLU A 698 -5.12 -23.01 -6.09
C GLU A 698 -4.25 -22.78 -4.84
N MET A 699 -4.55 -23.50 -3.75
CA MET A 699 -3.79 -23.47 -2.51
C MET A 699 -3.26 -24.88 -2.22
N VAL A 700 -2.06 -25.20 -2.70
CA VAL A 700 -1.52 -26.57 -2.65
C VAL A 700 -0.12 -26.68 -2.04
N ASP A 701 0.54 -25.55 -1.78
CA ASP A 701 1.90 -25.50 -1.24
C ASP A 701 1.98 -24.92 0.19
N GLY A 702 0.85 -24.74 0.85
CA GLY A 702 0.73 -24.09 2.16
C GLY A 702 0.16 -22.67 2.03
N GLY A 703 0.27 -21.88 3.10
CA GLY A 703 -0.23 -20.50 3.14
C GLY A 703 -1.74 -20.37 3.33
N VAL A 704 -2.22 -19.14 3.35
CA VAL A 704 -3.64 -18.79 3.55
C VAL A 704 -4.12 -17.92 2.39
N MET A 705 -5.18 -18.35 1.71
CA MET A 705 -5.92 -17.54 0.76
C MET A 705 -7.17 -16.99 1.44
N GLU A 706 -7.27 -15.67 1.54
CA GLU A 706 -8.42 -15.02 2.16
C GLU A 706 -8.76 -13.68 1.53
N ASN A 707 -10.06 -13.34 1.51
CA ASN A 707 -10.57 -12.08 0.97
C ASN A 707 -10.21 -11.90 -0.51
N ILE A 708 -10.39 -12.94 -1.32
CA ILE A 708 -10.26 -12.87 -2.77
C ILE A 708 -11.62 -12.63 -3.37
N ARG A 709 -11.74 -11.63 -4.23
CA ARG A 709 -12.97 -11.29 -4.93
C ARG A 709 -12.73 -11.22 -6.43
N VAL A 710 -13.42 -12.08 -7.19
CA VAL A 710 -13.42 -12.07 -8.65
C VAL A 710 -14.83 -11.73 -9.11
N HIS A 711 -15.00 -10.60 -9.82
CA HIS A 711 -16.35 -10.14 -10.16
C HIS A 711 -16.43 -9.37 -11.48
N ASP A 712 -17.65 -9.27 -12.03
CA ASP A 712 -17.92 -8.59 -13.30
C ASP A 712 -17.05 -9.14 -14.44
N ILE A 713 -17.08 -10.47 -14.60
CA ILE A 713 -16.29 -11.20 -15.61
C ILE A 713 -17.21 -11.72 -16.71
N VAL A 714 -16.82 -11.52 -17.96
CA VAL A 714 -17.46 -12.13 -19.13
C VAL A 714 -16.52 -13.15 -19.76
N MET A 715 -16.92 -14.40 -19.79
CA MET A 715 -16.21 -15.51 -20.44
C MET A 715 -16.89 -15.80 -21.78
N GLU A 716 -16.26 -15.40 -22.89
CA GLU A 716 -16.79 -15.58 -24.25
C GLU A 716 -16.64 -17.02 -24.75
N GLY A 717 -15.83 -17.84 -24.05
CA GLY A 717 -15.50 -19.22 -24.42
C GLY A 717 -14.00 -19.50 -24.40
N GLY A 718 -13.59 -20.64 -24.96
CA GLY A 718 -12.18 -21.03 -25.05
C GLY A 718 -11.58 -21.62 -23.78
N MET A 719 -12.37 -21.87 -22.72
CA MET A 719 -11.94 -22.61 -21.53
C MET A 719 -12.66 -23.95 -21.41
N GLN A 720 -12.04 -24.90 -20.75
CA GLN A 720 -12.64 -26.22 -20.50
C GLN A 720 -13.65 -26.16 -19.36
N THR A 721 -13.34 -25.41 -18.30
CA THR A 721 -14.25 -25.20 -17.17
C THR A 721 -14.25 -23.73 -16.73
N PRO A 722 -15.42 -23.20 -16.29
CA PRO A 722 -15.48 -21.82 -15.80
C PRO A 722 -14.68 -21.60 -14.51
N VAL A 723 -14.80 -22.49 -13.51
CA VAL A 723 -14.22 -22.32 -12.19
C VAL A 723 -13.52 -23.61 -11.74
N PHE A 724 -12.30 -23.44 -11.23
CA PHE A 724 -11.50 -24.52 -10.64
C PHE A 724 -10.93 -24.05 -9.29
N VAL A 725 -11.40 -24.65 -8.19
CA VAL A 725 -10.91 -24.33 -6.84
C VAL A 725 -10.28 -25.58 -6.23
N ARG A 726 -9.02 -25.47 -5.83
CA ARG A 726 -8.29 -26.59 -5.23
C ARG A 726 -7.52 -26.18 -3.97
N LEU A 727 -7.85 -26.85 -2.86
CA LEU A 727 -7.03 -26.88 -1.65
C LEU A 727 -6.38 -28.26 -1.54
N GLY A 728 -5.04 -28.36 -1.49
CA GLY A 728 -4.30 -29.62 -1.58
C GLY A 728 -3.01 -29.66 -0.77
N ARG A 729 -2.19 -30.70 -1.02
CA ARG A 729 -0.94 -30.96 -0.28
C ARG A 729 0.22 -31.27 -1.22
N ARG A 730 0.40 -30.53 -2.30
CA ARG A 730 1.48 -30.77 -3.26
C ARG A 730 2.87 -30.59 -2.62
N ASN A 731 3.07 -29.48 -1.93
CA ASN A 731 4.28 -29.24 -1.14
C ASN A 731 3.89 -28.77 0.27
N VAL A 732 4.61 -29.28 1.26
CA VAL A 732 4.42 -28.84 2.65
C VAL A 732 5.24 -27.58 2.89
N HIS A 733 4.60 -26.58 3.49
CA HIS A 733 5.31 -25.36 3.92
C HIS A 733 6.39 -25.71 4.94
N PRO A 734 7.60 -25.09 4.91
CA PRO A 734 8.67 -25.34 5.86
C PRO A 734 8.29 -25.19 7.33
N SER A 735 7.33 -24.33 7.65
CA SER A 735 6.80 -24.14 9.01
C SER A 735 5.78 -25.20 9.43
N GLY A 736 5.42 -26.16 8.55
CA GLY A 736 4.33 -27.11 8.80
C GLY A 736 2.93 -26.48 8.81
N ALA A 737 2.78 -25.23 8.38
CA ALA A 737 1.50 -24.55 8.33
C ALA A 737 0.54 -25.24 7.35
N ARG A 738 -0.75 -25.33 7.75
CA ARG A 738 -1.80 -25.89 6.90
C ARG A 738 -2.16 -24.90 5.79
N ALA A 739 -2.44 -25.43 4.60
CA ALA A 739 -3.07 -24.65 3.54
C ALA A 739 -4.52 -24.32 3.93
N GLU A 740 -4.94 -23.06 3.74
CA GLU A 740 -6.32 -22.61 3.96
C GLU A 740 -6.82 -21.82 2.77
N LEU A 741 -8.07 -22.04 2.40
CA LEU A 741 -8.80 -21.23 1.41
C LEU A 741 -10.15 -20.87 2.01
N LYS A 742 -10.38 -19.57 2.25
CA LYS A 742 -11.57 -19.12 2.97
C LYS A 742 -11.98 -17.68 2.60
N ASN A 743 -13.27 -17.39 2.82
CA ASN A 743 -13.85 -16.04 2.67
C ASN A 743 -13.60 -15.44 1.28
N CYS A 744 -13.77 -16.25 0.23
CA CYS A 744 -13.62 -15.84 -1.15
C CYS A 744 -14.98 -15.63 -1.81
N VAL A 745 -15.04 -14.76 -2.82
CA VAL A 745 -16.27 -14.43 -3.54
C VAL A 745 -16.01 -14.44 -5.04
N ILE A 746 -16.84 -15.17 -5.78
CA ILE A 746 -16.92 -15.11 -7.24
C ILE A 746 -18.33 -14.65 -7.59
N GLU A 747 -18.46 -13.48 -8.21
CA GLU A 747 -19.80 -12.91 -8.46
C GLU A 747 -19.90 -12.12 -9.76
N ASN A 748 -21.14 -11.98 -10.26
CA ASN A 748 -21.45 -11.28 -11.51
C ASN A 748 -20.62 -11.84 -12.68
N VAL A 749 -20.62 -13.17 -12.85
CA VAL A 749 -19.86 -13.84 -13.91
C VAL A 749 -20.78 -14.49 -14.92
N THR A 750 -20.58 -14.18 -16.19
CA THR A 750 -21.24 -14.83 -17.32
C THR A 750 -20.27 -15.71 -18.07
N CYS A 751 -20.58 -17.00 -18.23
CA CYS A 751 -19.87 -17.91 -19.10
C CYS A 751 -20.80 -18.34 -20.25
N ARG A 752 -20.47 -17.92 -21.48
CA ARG A 752 -21.34 -18.16 -22.66
C ARG A 752 -21.23 -19.57 -23.23
N SER A 753 -20.06 -20.18 -23.13
CA SER A 753 -19.81 -21.56 -23.51
C SER A 753 -18.52 -22.12 -22.93
N THR A 754 -18.41 -23.46 -22.88
CA THR A 754 -17.14 -24.16 -22.55
C THR A 754 -16.72 -25.08 -23.70
N ALA A 755 -15.40 -25.32 -23.80
CA ALA A 755 -14.83 -26.22 -24.81
C ALA A 755 -14.94 -27.70 -24.42
N SER A 756 -15.29 -28.00 -23.17
CA SER A 756 -15.35 -29.35 -22.59
C SER A 756 -16.58 -29.50 -21.71
N PHE A 757 -17.01 -30.75 -21.54
CA PHE A 757 -18.06 -31.11 -20.58
C PHE A 757 -17.53 -31.39 -19.15
N ILE A 758 -16.30 -30.97 -18.85
CA ILE A 758 -15.74 -31.05 -17.50
C ILE A 758 -16.38 -29.98 -16.63
N ALA A 759 -16.98 -30.41 -15.53
CA ALA A 759 -17.63 -29.50 -14.58
C ALA A 759 -16.63 -28.56 -13.89
N SER A 760 -17.13 -27.42 -13.43
CA SER A 760 -16.44 -26.63 -12.41
C SER A 760 -16.25 -27.47 -11.15
N SER A 761 -15.14 -27.23 -10.42
CA SER A 761 -14.87 -27.98 -9.20
C SER A 761 -14.44 -27.09 -8.04
N ILE A 762 -14.90 -27.42 -6.84
CA ILE A 762 -14.50 -26.79 -5.57
C ILE A 762 -14.10 -27.93 -4.63
N THR A 763 -12.79 -28.18 -4.52
CA THR A 763 -12.29 -29.40 -3.88
C THR A 763 -11.19 -29.12 -2.87
N GLY A 764 -11.44 -29.58 -1.63
CA GLY A 764 -10.41 -29.82 -0.63
C GLY A 764 -9.80 -31.21 -0.74
N VAL A 765 -9.16 -31.66 0.34
CA VAL A 765 -8.67 -33.04 0.56
C VAL A 765 -9.00 -33.44 1.99
N PRO A 766 -8.95 -34.73 2.35
CA PRO A 766 -9.22 -35.16 3.72
C PRO A 766 -8.46 -34.32 4.76
N GLY A 767 -9.21 -33.67 5.66
CA GLY A 767 -8.67 -32.80 6.71
C GLY A 767 -8.24 -31.39 6.28
N LEU A 768 -8.39 -31.02 5.01
CA LEU A 768 -8.25 -29.62 4.51
C LEU A 768 -9.48 -29.28 3.68
N ARG A 769 -10.35 -28.42 4.20
CA ARG A 769 -11.65 -28.10 3.63
C ARG A 769 -11.67 -26.67 3.10
N VAL A 770 -12.23 -26.48 1.91
CA VAL A 770 -12.51 -25.12 1.37
C VAL A 770 -13.62 -24.51 2.22
N GLN A 771 -13.45 -23.25 2.67
CA GLN A 771 -14.36 -22.64 3.63
C GLN A 771 -14.93 -21.31 3.15
N ASN A 772 -16.24 -21.12 3.34
CA ASN A 772 -16.93 -19.83 3.13
C ASN A 772 -16.65 -19.22 1.74
N LEU A 773 -16.92 -19.97 0.68
CA LEU A 773 -16.87 -19.48 -0.70
C LEU A 773 -18.28 -19.11 -1.16
N THR A 774 -18.47 -17.88 -1.59
CA THR A 774 -19.73 -17.38 -2.15
C THR A 774 -19.64 -17.32 -3.68
N LEU A 775 -20.62 -17.93 -4.33
CA LEU A 775 -20.85 -17.90 -5.78
C LEU A 775 -22.17 -17.15 -6.01
N ARG A 776 -22.11 -15.93 -6.53
CA ARG A 776 -23.29 -15.06 -6.63
C ARG A 776 -23.48 -14.50 -8.03
N ASN A 777 -24.75 -14.43 -8.48
CA ASN A 777 -25.11 -13.85 -9.78
C ASN A 777 -24.29 -14.47 -10.93
N LEU A 778 -24.23 -15.80 -11.00
CA LEU A 778 -23.54 -16.52 -12.06
C LEU A 778 -24.55 -16.93 -13.14
N ASP A 779 -24.18 -16.78 -14.40
CA ASP A 779 -24.96 -17.28 -15.58
C ASP A 779 -24.01 -18.10 -16.46
N PHE A 780 -24.04 -19.42 -16.28
CA PHE A 780 -23.16 -20.35 -16.97
C PHE A 780 -23.88 -21.25 -17.93
N THR A 781 -23.48 -21.23 -19.20
CA THR A 781 -23.81 -22.20 -20.22
C THR A 781 -22.56 -23.05 -20.51
N VAL A 782 -22.66 -24.35 -20.23
CA VAL A 782 -21.53 -25.29 -20.36
C VAL A 782 -21.85 -26.35 -21.44
N LYS A 783 -20.82 -26.99 -21.96
CA LYS A 783 -20.96 -28.08 -22.90
C LYS A 783 -21.56 -29.30 -22.19
N GLY A 784 -22.69 -29.79 -22.65
CA GLY A 784 -23.28 -31.04 -22.23
C GLY A 784 -22.75 -32.22 -23.04
N GLY A 785 -23.29 -33.44 -22.75
CA GLY A 785 -23.02 -34.65 -23.54
C GLY A 785 -22.58 -35.87 -22.76
N CYS A 786 -22.60 -35.82 -21.42
CA CYS A 786 -22.22 -36.96 -20.58
C CYS A 786 -23.45 -37.83 -20.21
N THR A 787 -23.18 -39.11 -19.93
CA THR A 787 -24.15 -40.09 -19.53
C THR A 787 -24.25 -40.25 -18.02
N ALA A 788 -25.34 -40.84 -17.53
CA ALA A 788 -25.51 -41.21 -16.13
C ALA A 788 -24.44 -42.17 -15.61
N GLU A 789 -23.92 -43.07 -16.48
CA GLU A 789 -22.81 -43.95 -16.13
C GLU A 789 -21.54 -43.19 -15.76
N GLU A 790 -21.23 -42.13 -16.51
CA GLU A 790 -20.06 -41.26 -16.19
C GLU A 790 -20.24 -40.50 -14.87
N ALA A 791 -21.47 -40.19 -14.47
CA ALA A 791 -21.81 -39.60 -13.18
C ALA A 791 -21.48 -40.51 -11.96
N THR A 792 -21.46 -41.83 -12.19
CA THR A 792 -21.18 -42.81 -11.10
C THR A 792 -19.71 -43.10 -10.86
N LYS A 793 -18.81 -42.66 -11.76
CA LYS A 793 -17.37 -42.89 -11.63
C LYS A 793 -16.82 -42.21 -10.38
N ARG A 794 -16.03 -42.98 -9.60
CA ARG A 794 -15.38 -42.46 -8.40
C ARG A 794 -14.28 -41.46 -8.76
N VAL A 795 -14.38 -40.25 -8.24
CA VAL A 795 -13.36 -39.23 -8.39
C VAL A 795 -12.20 -39.49 -7.42
N PRO A 796 -10.93 -39.63 -7.89
CA PRO A 796 -9.79 -39.86 -7.00
C PRO A 796 -9.45 -38.64 -6.13
N GLU A 797 -8.86 -38.85 -4.97
CA GLU A 797 -8.46 -37.75 -4.05
C GLU A 797 -7.29 -36.92 -4.57
N VAL A 798 -6.29 -37.55 -5.10
CA VAL A 798 -5.07 -36.94 -5.71
C VAL A 798 -4.48 -35.78 -4.91
N GLU A 799 -4.33 -35.94 -3.59
CA GLU A 799 -3.98 -34.90 -2.63
C GLU A 799 -2.71 -34.10 -2.98
N LYS A 800 -1.72 -34.78 -3.61
CA LYS A 800 -0.42 -34.22 -3.97
C LYS A 800 -0.28 -33.88 -5.46
N ALA A 801 -1.35 -34.02 -6.24
CA ALA A 801 -1.29 -33.75 -7.67
C ALA A 801 -1.04 -32.26 -7.97
N TYR A 802 -0.50 -32.02 -9.15
CA TYR A 802 -0.49 -30.68 -9.71
C TYR A 802 -1.93 -30.25 -10.02
N PRO A 803 -2.36 -29.07 -9.54
CA PRO A 803 -3.77 -28.68 -9.53
C PRO A 803 -4.23 -28.16 -10.90
N GLU A 804 -4.72 -29.05 -11.71
CA GLU A 804 -5.41 -28.73 -12.96
C GLU A 804 -6.60 -29.68 -13.12
N ASN A 805 -7.62 -29.28 -13.85
CA ASN A 805 -8.83 -30.07 -14.02
C ASN A 805 -8.58 -31.50 -14.56
N ARG A 806 -7.49 -31.74 -15.25
CA ARG A 806 -7.05 -33.09 -15.72
C ARG A 806 -6.55 -34.00 -14.60
N MET A 807 -6.30 -33.50 -13.39
CA MET A 807 -5.75 -34.28 -12.26
C MET A 807 -6.70 -35.41 -11.81
N PHE A 808 -8.00 -35.26 -12.03
CA PHE A 808 -9.00 -36.25 -11.67
C PHE A 808 -9.09 -37.40 -12.68
N ALA A 809 -7.95 -37.94 -13.10
CA ALA A 809 -7.85 -39.02 -14.07
C ALA A 809 -8.58 -38.73 -15.41
N LYS A 810 -8.69 -37.45 -15.78
CA LYS A 810 -9.41 -36.97 -16.97
C LYS A 810 -10.91 -37.33 -16.99
N LEU A 811 -11.50 -37.53 -15.82
CA LEU A 811 -12.93 -37.79 -15.70
C LEU A 811 -13.76 -36.52 -15.98
N PRO A 812 -14.93 -36.67 -16.56
CA PRO A 812 -15.84 -35.54 -16.78
C PRO A 812 -16.39 -34.93 -15.48
N LEU A 813 -16.17 -35.56 -14.33
CA LEU A 813 -16.78 -35.28 -13.02
C LEU A 813 -18.31 -35.64 -12.99
N PRO A 814 -18.82 -35.95 -11.78
CA PRO A 814 -20.21 -36.46 -11.68
C PRO A 814 -21.30 -35.37 -11.80
N ALA A 815 -20.95 -34.11 -11.99
CA ALA A 815 -21.85 -33.00 -12.21
C ALA A 815 -21.61 -32.36 -13.59
N TYR A 816 -22.59 -31.67 -14.16
CA TYR A 816 -22.34 -30.85 -15.35
C TYR A 816 -21.91 -29.42 -15.00
N GLY A 817 -22.40 -28.87 -13.88
CA GLY A 817 -22.11 -27.51 -13.41
C GLY A 817 -20.99 -27.48 -12.38
N PHE A 818 -21.26 -27.95 -11.14
CA PHE A 818 -20.26 -27.90 -10.06
C PHE A 818 -20.15 -29.24 -9.32
N TYR A 819 -18.90 -29.70 -9.15
CA TYR A 819 -18.55 -30.81 -8.26
C TYR A 819 -17.87 -30.24 -7.00
N LEU A 820 -18.45 -30.53 -5.84
CA LEU A 820 -17.97 -30.07 -4.53
C LEU A 820 -17.43 -31.27 -3.74
N ARG A 821 -16.26 -31.13 -3.13
CA ARG A 821 -15.71 -32.16 -2.24
C ARG A 821 -14.87 -31.51 -1.13
N HIS A 822 -15.03 -32.00 0.11
CA HIS A 822 -14.34 -31.50 1.30
C HIS A 822 -14.48 -29.95 1.38
N ALA A 823 -15.71 -29.49 1.44
CA ALA A 823 -16.02 -28.07 1.44
C ALA A 823 -17.09 -27.74 2.49
N ASP A 824 -16.95 -26.58 3.15
CA ASP A 824 -17.83 -26.10 4.20
C ASP A 824 -18.31 -24.66 3.92
N GLY A 825 -19.61 -24.40 4.09
CA GLY A 825 -20.18 -23.06 3.96
C GLY A 825 -20.07 -22.52 2.54
N ILE A 826 -20.37 -23.32 1.53
CA ILE A 826 -20.42 -22.90 0.12
C ILE A 826 -21.80 -22.36 -0.19
N ARG A 827 -21.88 -21.09 -0.61
CA ARG A 827 -23.15 -20.42 -0.88
C ARG A 827 -23.31 -20.11 -2.38
N PHE A 828 -24.35 -20.65 -2.97
CA PHE A 828 -24.83 -20.33 -4.32
C PHE A 828 -26.02 -19.38 -4.20
N GLU A 829 -25.93 -18.19 -4.80
CA GLU A 829 -26.96 -17.15 -4.73
C GLU A 829 -27.20 -16.56 -6.13
N ASN A 830 -28.44 -16.65 -6.62
CA ASN A 830 -28.81 -16.21 -7.96
C ASN A 830 -27.97 -16.87 -9.08
N VAL A 831 -27.74 -18.18 -8.99
CA VAL A 831 -26.90 -18.92 -9.95
C VAL A 831 -27.78 -19.61 -10.98
N LYS A 832 -27.48 -19.36 -12.26
CA LYS A 832 -28.10 -20.04 -13.40
C LYS A 832 -27.12 -20.99 -14.04
N LEU A 833 -27.50 -22.25 -14.17
CA LEU A 833 -26.72 -23.27 -14.87
C LEU A 833 -27.50 -23.83 -16.04
N ARG A 834 -26.89 -23.81 -17.19
CA ARG A 834 -27.43 -24.35 -18.46
C ARG A 834 -26.35 -25.22 -19.11
N PHE A 835 -26.81 -26.15 -19.95
CA PHE A 835 -25.90 -26.91 -20.81
C PHE A 835 -26.34 -26.82 -22.28
N GLU A 836 -25.35 -26.84 -23.18
CA GLU A 836 -25.60 -26.94 -24.62
C GLU A 836 -25.75 -28.38 -25.05
N GLY A 837 -26.53 -28.60 -26.12
CA GLY A 837 -26.79 -29.92 -26.67
C GLY A 837 -28.10 -30.56 -26.14
N LEU A 838 -28.44 -31.69 -26.76
CA LEU A 838 -29.68 -32.39 -26.49
C LEU A 838 -29.59 -33.43 -25.36
N ARG A 839 -28.35 -33.83 -25.00
CA ARG A 839 -28.09 -34.88 -24.01
C ARG A 839 -27.17 -34.39 -22.92
N GLU A 840 -27.60 -34.47 -21.69
CA GLU A 840 -26.78 -34.36 -20.47
C GLU A 840 -27.55 -35.13 -19.39
N GLU A 841 -26.91 -36.06 -18.71
CA GLU A 841 -27.58 -36.93 -17.73
C GLU A 841 -27.04 -36.74 -16.32
N ARG A 842 -26.04 -35.88 -16.09
CA ARG A 842 -25.46 -35.54 -14.77
C ARG A 842 -26.26 -34.42 -14.11
N ASP A 843 -26.32 -34.45 -12.80
CA ASP A 843 -26.91 -33.37 -12.00
C ASP A 843 -26.15 -32.05 -12.16
N PRO A 844 -26.80 -30.89 -11.95
CA PRO A 844 -26.16 -29.58 -12.01
C PRO A 844 -25.10 -29.40 -10.97
N VAL A 845 -25.32 -29.87 -9.73
CA VAL A 845 -24.39 -29.81 -8.61
C VAL A 845 -24.36 -31.13 -7.88
N VAL A 846 -23.13 -31.63 -7.60
CA VAL A 846 -22.91 -32.86 -6.82
C VAL A 846 -22.00 -32.55 -5.67
N GLN A 847 -22.39 -32.96 -4.47
CA GLN A 847 -21.65 -32.82 -3.23
C GLN A 847 -21.09 -34.18 -2.75
N ASP A 848 -19.86 -34.13 -2.22
CA ASP A 848 -19.17 -35.27 -1.67
C ASP A 848 -18.36 -34.81 -0.43
N ASP A 849 -18.84 -35.16 0.75
CA ASP A 849 -18.27 -34.68 2.03
C ASP A 849 -18.29 -33.14 2.15
N CYS A 850 -19.50 -32.57 2.09
CA CYS A 850 -19.72 -31.14 2.23
C CYS A 850 -20.67 -30.84 3.39
N THR A 851 -20.47 -29.65 4.03
CA THR A 851 -21.40 -29.15 5.06
C THR A 851 -21.76 -27.70 4.80
N GLY A 852 -22.97 -27.29 5.19
CA GLY A 852 -23.41 -25.89 5.07
C GLY A 852 -23.46 -25.37 3.63
N VAL A 853 -23.80 -26.23 2.65
CA VAL A 853 -23.99 -25.79 1.27
C VAL A 853 -25.40 -25.24 1.11
N GLU A 854 -25.47 -23.96 0.69
CA GLU A 854 -26.74 -23.25 0.54
C GLU A 854 -27.00 -22.85 -0.92
N PHE A 855 -28.27 -22.97 -1.32
CA PHE A 855 -28.76 -22.54 -2.63
C PHE A 855 -29.89 -21.53 -2.45
N VAL A 856 -29.70 -20.29 -2.90
CA VAL A 856 -30.68 -19.21 -2.80
C VAL A 856 -30.99 -18.69 -4.19
N ASN A 857 -32.24 -18.74 -4.59
CA ASN A 857 -32.73 -18.25 -5.91
C ASN A 857 -31.93 -18.82 -7.09
N CYS A 858 -31.57 -20.10 -7.04
CA CYS A 858 -30.81 -20.76 -8.11
C CYS A 858 -31.77 -21.34 -9.16
N ASP A 859 -31.35 -21.27 -10.43
CA ASP A 859 -32.12 -21.77 -11.60
C ASP A 859 -31.20 -22.71 -12.40
N PHE A 860 -31.45 -24.03 -12.22
CA PHE A 860 -30.64 -25.06 -12.85
C PHE A 860 -31.45 -25.81 -13.91
N ARG A 861 -30.91 -25.89 -15.14
CA ARG A 861 -31.50 -26.77 -16.16
C ARG A 861 -31.30 -28.23 -15.75
N MET A 862 -32.38 -28.92 -15.42
CA MET A 862 -32.30 -30.33 -15.03
C MET A 862 -32.22 -31.23 -16.27
N PRO A 863 -31.43 -32.34 -16.22
CA PRO A 863 -31.42 -33.37 -17.28
C PRO A 863 -32.75 -34.10 -17.46
N SER A 864 -33.50 -34.19 -16.35
CA SER A 864 -34.83 -34.77 -16.28
C SER A 864 -35.82 -33.73 -15.75
N ASN A 865 -37.13 -33.98 -15.89
CA ASN A 865 -38.18 -33.11 -15.34
C ASN A 865 -38.30 -33.17 -13.80
N THR A 866 -37.35 -33.79 -13.10
CA THR A 866 -37.33 -33.84 -11.63
C THR A 866 -36.71 -32.55 -11.05
N PRO A 867 -37.28 -31.99 -9.98
CA PRO A 867 -36.68 -30.83 -9.32
C PRO A 867 -35.30 -31.13 -8.77
N PHE A 868 -34.39 -30.12 -8.75
CA PHE A 868 -33.10 -30.23 -8.09
C PHE A 868 -33.31 -30.52 -6.58
N VAL A 869 -32.63 -31.52 -6.08
CA VAL A 869 -32.62 -31.86 -4.65
C VAL A 869 -31.22 -31.70 -4.11
N ASN A 870 -31.06 -30.83 -3.09
CA ASN A 870 -29.82 -30.66 -2.39
C ASN A 870 -29.47 -31.91 -1.55
N LYS A 871 -28.62 -32.78 -2.06
CA LYS A 871 -28.20 -34.01 -1.38
C LYS A 871 -26.69 -34.16 -1.34
N ASP A 872 -26.13 -34.53 -0.18
CA ASP A 872 -24.77 -35.01 -0.07
C ASP A 872 -24.75 -36.53 -0.39
N LYS A 873 -23.82 -36.97 -1.24
CA LYS A 873 -23.64 -38.38 -1.61
C LYS A 873 -23.37 -39.34 -0.43
N ARG A 874 -22.93 -38.82 0.72
CA ARG A 874 -22.73 -39.63 1.95
C ARG A 874 -24.02 -39.96 2.70
N SER A 875 -25.14 -39.35 2.31
CA SER A 875 -26.43 -39.58 2.97
C SER A 875 -27.15 -40.86 2.53
N ASN A 876 -26.47 -41.71 1.74
CA ASN A 876 -26.98 -43.01 1.30
C ASN A 876 -26.04 -44.14 1.71
#